data_394f205802d6df5c26e4896c8ea422fb
#
_entry.id   394f205802d6df5c26e4896c8ea422fb
#
_cell.length_a   1.000
_cell.length_b   1.000
_cell.length_c   1.000
_cell.angle_alpha   90.00
_cell.angle_beta   90.00
_cell.angle_gamma   90.00
#
_symmetry.space_group_name_H-M   'P 1'
#
loop_
_entity.id
_entity.type
_entity.pdbx_description
1 polymer ?
#
loop_
_entity_poly.entity_id
_entity_poly.type
_entity_poly.pdbx_seq_one_letter_code
_entity_poly.pdbx_strand_id
1 'polypeptide(L)'
;MTFCVWASQIRQPQLINEDLHTKTEVLITGGGPVGMITALLLAKQNISSVVIERRFRHGGAPAAHQLNFRSNEILQRDAQVSRDLLRKGATPMNEYRWVKMATSLASPPLAKLDHVGNLNKTIESGITWAEYLNIPQDMTERAILQAVEAEPLVDLRFGHSFANHVEDESGVTTTVALDSGISRWGYHVRSRYIIDATGSKGVIRRRVNMTMSGERGVMNVINLHVRMDLTDVVPEAKDNFRDGGALMTWTFAPDVGGAVAIHHNMSSHSSVQIQHFPSIVSASEFTDNGARIIRSLIGRDDVPFEIEAVDTWRMDCQIADKYRGGSHGKTILVGDSAHRFPPTGGLGLNTGVADAHNLAWKMGMVIRGEASEDLLDSYGIERRHVAQSNSAVSLDNFHRMEHPVSVLGLDKKGAEMLAYLNYLLWPIPKGWRQGASHFIRKQVVSAATSAASADDANGERIRKQIQEAMDLQISHFNSIGLDLGFHYNFPDMGVVPDTCDESSEACEHPNKGWHLGKGIDGDAIKKQMPEWTYTYFPVTIPGSRLPHANLKNSPVNAVGANNERWKSSTHALLAYNRFTLITGEGGEAWIKAAKAIQDSGIKMKAFLINEEEEAWTKVRQVEANGCVVIRPDGHVAMRSMEMVADPAGFLETGLRHVLKLDHSTH
;
A
#
# COMPACT_ATOMS: atom_id res chain seq x y z
N MET A 1 22.17 27.96 -6.66
CA MET A 1 21.36 26.95 -7.37
C MET A 1 19.92 27.32 -7.23
N THR A 2 19.27 27.66 -8.33
CA THR A 2 17.91 28.20 -8.37
C THR A 2 16.92 27.06 -8.16
N PHE A 3 16.31 26.99 -6.98
CA PHE A 3 15.21 26.04 -6.71
C PHE A 3 14.02 26.41 -7.58
N CYS A 4 13.75 25.62 -8.60
CA CYS A 4 12.48 25.67 -9.32
C CYS A 4 11.37 25.17 -8.38
N VAL A 5 10.68 26.12 -7.73
CA VAL A 5 9.36 25.89 -7.16
C VAL A 5 8.43 25.61 -8.34
N TRP A 6 8.26 24.35 -8.68
CA TRP A 6 7.29 23.92 -9.69
C TRP A 6 5.89 24.01 -9.09
N ALA A 7 5.32 25.21 -9.19
CA ALA A 7 3.89 25.37 -8.99
C ALA A 7 3.16 24.42 -9.96
N SER A 8 2.24 23.64 -9.42
CA SER A 8 1.43 22.63 -10.11
C SER A 8 0.36 23.24 -11.03
N GLN A 9 0.75 24.13 -11.93
CA GLN A 9 -0.17 24.60 -12.98
C GLN A 9 -0.16 23.57 -14.10
N ILE A 10 -1.36 23.05 -14.43
CA ILE A 10 -1.58 22.27 -15.66
C ILE A 10 -1.23 23.21 -16.81
N ARG A 11 -0.17 22.88 -17.55
CA ARG A 11 0.31 23.71 -18.65
C ARG A 11 -0.37 23.23 -19.93
N GLN A 12 -1.14 24.09 -20.55
CA GLN A 12 -1.77 23.81 -21.85
C GLN A 12 -0.71 23.82 -22.97
N PRO A 13 -0.79 22.91 -23.95
CA PRO A 13 0.07 22.95 -25.12
C PRO A 13 -0.21 24.22 -25.95
N GLN A 14 0.83 24.76 -26.58
CA GLN A 14 0.73 25.92 -27.47
C GLN A 14 0.30 25.51 -28.88
N LEU A 15 0.68 24.30 -29.30
CA LEU A 15 0.35 23.72 -30.62
C LEU A 15 -0.17 22.30 -30.39
N ILE A 16 -1.25 21.94 -31.08
CA ILE A 16 -1.78 20.60 -31.12
C ILE A 16 -1.47 20.01 -32.50
N ASN A 17 -0.80 18.87 -32.51
CA ASN A 17 -0.62 18.11 -33.74
C ASN A 17 -1.83 17.22 -33.96
N GLU A 18 -2.73 17.63 -34.87
CA GLU A 18 -3.96 16.91 -35.17
C GLU A 18 -3.69 15.58 -35.89
N ASP A 19 -2.51 15.39 -36.51
CA ASP A 19 -2.13 14.13 -37.16
C ASP A 19 -1.72 13.04 -36.17
N LEU A 20 -1.43 13.40 -34.88
CA LEU A 20 -1.05 12.48 -33.83
C LEU A 20 -2.27 12.08 -32.99
N HIS A 21 -3.27 11.44 -33.61
CA HIS A 21 -4.36 10.83 -32.86
C HIS A 21 -4.01 9.41 -32.41
N THR A 22 -4.08 9.18 -31.09
CA THR A 22 -3.93 7.84 -30.49
C THR A 22 -5.30 7.36 -30.01
N LYS A 23 -5.64 6.10 -30.31
CA LYS A 23 -6.81 5.42 -29.76
C LYS A 23 -6.36 4.27 -28.88
N THR A 24 -7.01 4.12 -27.72
CA THR A 24 -6.78 3.02 -26.78
C THR A 24 -8.08 2.71 -26.03
N GLU A 25 -8.17 1.56 -25.38
CA GLU A 25 -9.32 1.28 -24.51
C GLU A 25 -9.25 2.11 -23.23
N VAL A 26 -8.07 2.23 -22.62
CA VAL A 26 -7.87 2.95 -21.35
C VAL A 26 -6.66 3.87 -21.43
N LEU A 27 -6.83 5.13 -21.03
CA LEU A 27 -5.71 6.05 -20.78
C LEU A 27 -5.43 6.10 -19.28
N ILE A 28 -4.19 5.84 -18.90
CA ILE A 28 -3.72 5.94 -17.51
C ILE A 28 -2.79 7.15 -17.40
N THR A 29 -3.11 8.05 -16.47
CA THR A 29 -2.30 9.23 -16.20
C THR A 29 -1.49 9.04 -14.95
N GLY A 30 -0.16 8.94 -15.10
CA GLY A 30 0.82 8.66 -14.05
C GLY A 30 1.47 7.28 -14.22
N GLY A 31 2.76 7.28 -14.57
CA GLY A 31 3.62 6.10 -14.74
C GLY A 31 4.34 5.69 -13.45
N GLY A 32 3.76 5.99 -12.29
CA GLY A 32 4.21 5.44 -11.01
C GLY A 32 3.83 3.96 -10.84
N PRO A 33 4.19 3.32 -9.71
CA PRO A 33 3.99 1.88 -9.53
C PRO A 33 2.53 1.47 -9.72
N VAL A 34 1.56 2.20 -9.14
CA VAL A 34 0.13 1.86 -9.25
C VAL A 34 -0.38 1.98 -10.67
N GLY A 35 0.02 3.03 -11.43
CA GLY A 35 -0.37 3.19 -12.82
C GLY A 35 0.19 2.09 -13.72
N MET A 36 1.45 1.73 -13.56
CA MET A 36 2.09 0.63 -14.30
C MET A 36 1.46 -0.73 -13.98
N ILE A 37 1.17 -1.00 -12.69
CA ILE A 37 0.48 -2.24 -12.27
C ILE A 37 -0.93 -2.29 -12.85
N THR A 38 -1.65 -1.16 -12.86
CA THR A 38 -2.99 -1.09 -13.47
C THR A 38 -2.94 -1.46 -14.95
N ALA A 39 -1.95 -0.94 -15.69
CA ALA A 39 -1.74 -1.26 -17.09
C ALA A 39 -1.45 -2.76 -17.32
N LEU A 40 -0.54 -3.35 -16.53
CA LEU A 40 -0.24 -4.78 -16.60
C LEU A 40 -1.47 -5.64 -16.33
N LEU A 41 -2.25 -5.32 -15.31
CA LEU A 41 -3.45 -6.07 -14.96
C LEU A 41 -4.56 -5.92 -16.01
N LEU A 42 -4.71 -4.76 -16.64
CA LEU A 42 -5.59 -4.58 -17.81
C LEU A 42 -5.13 -5.42 -18.99
N ALA A 43 -3.83 -5.49 -19.26
CA ALA A 43 -3.28 -6.35 -20.31
C ALA A 43 -3.60 -7.84 -20.05
N LYS A 44 -3.59 -8.31 -18.79
CA LYS A 44 -4.04 -9.67 -18.43
C LYS A 44 -5.54 -9.90 -18.66
N GLN A 45 -6.31 -8.81 -18.78
CA GLN A 45 -7.71 -8.83 -19.24
C GLN A 45 -7.85 -8.67 -20.77
N ASN A 46 -6.74 -8.66 -21.51
CA ASN A 46 -6.68 -8.38 -22.93
C ASN A 46 -7.20 -6.98 -23.31
N ILE A 47 -6.93 -5.98 -22.47
CA ILE A 47 -7.31 -4.58 -22.66
C ILE A 47 -6.03 -3.76 -22.91
N SER A 48 -6.00 -3.02 -24.02
CA SER A 48 -4.91 -2.11 -24.35
C SER A 48 -4.97 -0.84 -23.50
N SER A 49 -3.80 -0.32 -23.15
CA SER A 49 -3.69 0.95 -22.43
C SER A 49 -2.53 1.80 -22.91
N VAL A 50 -2.73 3.12 -22.86
CA VAL A 50 -1.66 4.11 -22.96
C VAL A 50 -1.41 4.66 -21.55
N VAL A 51 -0.17 4.66 -21.10
CA VAL A 51 0.25 5.24 -19.83
C VAL A 51 1.09 6.48 -20.12
N ILE A 52 0.68 7.65 -19.62
CA ILE A 52 1.45 8.87 -19.76
C ILE A 52 2.11 9.25 -18.42
N GLU A 53 3.40 9.55 -18.47
CA GLU A 53 4.19 9.99 -17.32
C GLU A 53 4.94 11.28 -17.67
N ARG A 54 4.78 12.31 -16.82
CA ARG A 54 5.39 13.64 -17.04
C ARG A 54 6.92 13.67 -16.86
N ARG A 55 7.47 12.75 -16.04
CA ARG A 55 8.92 12.61 -15.90
C ARG A 55 9.52 12.05 -17.19
N PHE A 56 10.74 12.50 -17.52
CA PHE A 56 11.44 12.01 -18.73
C PHE A 56 12.09 10.64 -18.55
N ARG A 57 12.20 10.19 -17.33
CA ARG A 57 12.76 8.88 -17.00
C ARG A 57 12.12 8.34 -15.74
N HIS A 58 12.23 7.07 -15.60
CA HIS A 58 11.86 6.36 -14.38
C HIS A 58 12.85 6.64 -13.25
N GLY A 59 12.40 6.56 -12.01
CA GLY A 59 13.23 6.73 -10.82
C GLY A 59 12.98 8.05 -10.09
N GLY A 60 13.35 8.07 -8.86
CA GLY A 60 13.25 9.17 -7.90
C GLY A 60 13.74 8.66 -6.55
N ALA A 61 13.77 9.54 -5.55
CA ALA A 61 14.03 9.12 -4.18
C ALA A 61 12.90 8.18 -3.71
N PRO A 62 13.20 7.08 -3.01
CA PRO A 62 12.22 6.10 -2.59
C PRO A 62 11.23 6.71 -1.58
N ALA A 63 9.93 6.64 -1.89
CA ALA A 63 8.86 7.11 -1.00
C ALA A 63 8.28 5.98 -0.14
N ALA A 64 8.29 4.74 -0.64
CA ALA A 64 7.88 3.52 0.07
C ALA A 64 9.03 2.50 0.04
N HIS A 65 9.01 1.56 0.99
CA HIS A 65 10.05 0.54 1.08
C HIS A 65 9.54 -0.85 1.47
N GLN A 66 8.23 -1.05 1.49
CA GLN A 66 7.64 -2.33 1.89
C GLN A 66 6.62 -2.83 0.88
N LEU A 67 6.77 -4.07 0.44
CA LEU A 67 5.75 -4.85 -0.25
C LEU A 67 5.23 -5.93 0.69
N ASN A 68 3.96 -5.83 1.06
CA ASN A 68 3.31 -6.80 1.92
C ASN A 68 2.98 -8.11 1.17
N PHE A 69 2.52 -9.11 1.90
CA PHE A 69 2.17 -10.42 1.35
C PHE A 69 1.15 -10.33 0.21
N ARG A 70 0.07 -9.54 0.37
CA ARG A 70 -0.97 -9.41 -0.64
C ARG A 70 -0.47 -8.76 -1.93
N SER A 71 0.29 -7.69 -1.80
CA SER A 71 0.89 -7.01 -2.97
C SER A 71 1.82 -7.95 -3.73
N ASN A 72 2.60 -8.76 -3.02
CA ASN A 72 3.49 -9.73 -3.64
C ASN A 72 2.73 -10.88 -4.34
N GLU A 73 1.58 -11.33 -3.78
CA GLU A 73 0.69 -12.27 -4.47
C GLU A 73 0.21 -11.70 -5.80
N ILE A 74 -0.26 -10.45 -5.79
CA ILE A 74 -0.78 -9.76 -6.99
C ILE A 74 0.33 -9.56 -8.03
N LEU A 75 1.48 -9.04 -7.61
CA LEU A 75 2.59 -8.75 -8.51
C LEU A 75 3.12 -9.99 -9.20
N GLN A 76 3.35 -11.07 -8.44
CA GLN A 76 3.97 -12.28 -9.00
C GLN A 76 2.98 -13.14 -9.78
N ARG A 77 1.78 -13.41 -9.24
CA ARG A 77 0.80 -14.30 -9.87
C ARG A 77 0.06 -13.62 -11.01
N ASP A 78 -0.53 -12.44 -10.76
CA ASP A 78 -1.48 -11.82 -11.68
C ASP A 78 -0.82 -10.82 -12.63
N ALA A 79 0.03 -9.93 -12.13
CA ALA A 79 0.77 -8.98 -12.96
C ALA A 79 2.04 -9.56 -13.60
N GLN A 80 2.47 -10.77 -13.18
CA GLN A 80 3.64 -11.50 -13.69
C GLN A 80 4.96 -10.70 -13.61
N VAL A 81 5.09 -9.88 -12.56
CA VAL A 81 6.36 -9.21 -12.25
C VAL A 81 7.37 -10.24 -11.74
N SER A 82 8.59 -10.16 -12.23
CA SER A 82 9.64 -11.11 -11.91
C SER A 82 9.96 -11.15 -10.41
N ARG A 83 9.79 -12.33 -9.80
CA ARG A 83 10.15 -12.59 -8.40
C ARG A 83 11.64 -12.37 -8.15
N ASP A 84 12.49 -12.80 -9.09
CA ASP A 84 13.95 -12.69 -8.94
C ASP A 84 14.40 -11.23 -8.93
N LEU A 85 13.75 -10.37 -9.72
CA LEU A 85 14.03 -8.93 -9.71
C LEU A 85 13.59 -8.28 -8.40
N LEU A 86 12.41 -8.63 -7.91
CA LEU A 86 11.91 -8.12 -6.62
C LEU A 86 12.85 -8.56 -5.48
N ARG A 87 13.25 -9.83 -5.45
CA ARG A 87 14.20 -10.35 -4.45
C ARG A 87 15.58 -9.72 -4.55
N LYS A 88 16.09 -9.52 -5.77
CA LYS A 88 17.39 -8.88 -5.99
C LYS A 88 17.39 -7.41 -5.50
N GLY A 89 16.25 -6.72 -5.60
CA GLY A 89 16.08 -5.36 -5.11
C GLY A 89 15.78 -5.27 -3.61
N ALA A 90 15.36 -6.36 -2.98
CA ALA A 90 14.99 -6.39 -1.58
C ALA A 90 16.19 -6.59 -0.66
N THR A 91 16.12 -5.97 0.51
CA THR A 91 17.08 -6.21 1.59
C THR A 91 16.83 -7.59 2.21
N PRO A 92 17.88 -8.39 2.46
CA PRO A 92 17.74 -9.67 3.17
C PRO A 92 17.13 -9.52 4.57
N MET A 93 16.28 -10.46 4.99
CA MET A 93 15.54 -10.37 6.27
C MET A 93 16.45 -10.25 7.49
N ASN A 94 17.63 -10.83 7.47
CA ASN A 94 18.60 -10.71 8.55
C ASN A 94 19.21 -9.29 8.66
N GLU A 95 19.09 -8.46 7.62
CA GLU A 95 19.60 -7.09 7.63
C GLU A 95 18.56 -6.05 8.10
N TYR A 96 17.28 -6.43 8.33
CA TYR A 96 16.24 -5.50 8.79
C TYR A 96 15.35 -6.05 9.92
N ARG A 97 15.92 -6.91 10.78
CA ARG A 97 15.16 -7.61 11.82
C ARG A 97 14.48 -6.67 12.82
N TRP A 98 15.17 -5.61 13.22
CA TRP A 98 14.76 -4.81 14.35
C TRP A 98 14.15 -3.46 13.98
N VAL A 99 13.17 -3.03 14.75
CA VAL A 99 12.80 -1.62 14.89
C VAL A 99 13.37 -1.14 16.20
N LYS A 100 14.14 -0.04 16.18
CA LYS A 100 14.90 0.43 17.33
C LYS A 100 14.52 1.84 17.74
N MET A 101 14.72 2.14 19.01
CA MET A 101 14.72 3.47 19.55
C MET A 101 16.06 3.73 20.23
N ALA A 102 16.78 4.77 19.85
CA ALA A 102 18.15 5.05 20.30
C ALA A 102 18.42 6.55 20.40
N THR A 103 19.48 6.93 21.08
CA THR A 103 19.93 8.34 21.16
C THR A 103 20.72 8.75 19.90
N SER A 104 21.37 7.81 19.23
CA SER A 104 22.00 7.94 17.92
C SER A 104 22.07 6.57 17.24
N LEU A 105 22.42 6.51 15.95
CA LEU A 105 22.58 5.24 15.22
C LEU A 105 23.73 4.40 15.78
N ALA A 106 24.77 5.03 16.33
CA ALA A 106 25.92 4.36 16.93
C ALA A 106 25.70 3.95 18.41
N SER A 107 24.61 4.42 19.04
CA SER A 107 24.33 4.13 20.46
C SER A 107 23.62 2.80 20.63
N PRO A 108 23.80 2.11 21.77
CA PRO A 108 22.95 0.98 22.15
C PRO A 108 21.48 1.40 22.14
N PRO A 109 20.56 0.51 21.74
CA PRO A 109 19.14 0.85 21.71
C PRO A 109 18.58 1.02 23.14
N LEU A 110 17.72 2.02 23.30
CA LEU A 110 16.90 2.22 24.51
C LEU A 110 15.78 1.17 24.57
N ALA A 111 15.23 0.81 23.40
CA ALA A 111 14.25 -0.25 23.22
C ALA A 111 14.31 -0.82 21.80
N LYS A 112 13.84 -2.05 21.62
CA LYS A 112 13.77 -2.71 20.31
C LYS A 112 12.55 -3.63 20.19
N LEU A 113 12.02 -3.73 18.97
CA LEU A 113 10.91 -4.63 18.61
C LEU A 113 11.36 -5.59 17.51
N ASP A 114 11.12 -6.90 17.69
CA ASP A 114 11.48 -7.93 16.71
C ASP A 114 10.45 -8.01 15.59
N HIS A 115 10.66 -7.23 14.54
CA HIS A 115 9.81 -7.20 13.35
C HIS A 115 9.86 -8.54 12.58
N VAL A 116 11.04 -9.07 12.30
CA VAL A 116 11.22 -10.30 11.51
C VAL A 116 10.75 -11.54 12.26
N GLY A 117 10.92 -11.60 13.59
CA GLY A 117 10.39 -12.70 14.39
C GLY A 117 8.87 -12.83 14.29
N ASN A 118 8.15 -11.72 14.18
CA ASN A 118 6.71 -11.72 13.95
C ASN A 118 6.35 -12.12 12.51
N LEU A 119 7.11 -11.67 11.51
CA LEU A 119 6.92 -12.09 10.10
C LEU A 119 7.18 -13.60 9.92
N ASN A 120 8.20 -14.14 10.58
CA ASN A 120 8.50 -15.57 10.51
C ASN A 120 7.35 -16.41 11.05
N LYS A 121 6.72 -16.05 12.15
CA LYS A 121 5.51 -16.73 12.66
C LYS A 121 4.41 -16.79 11.61
N THR A 122 4.20 -15.70 10.87
CA THR A 122 3.24 -15.63 9.77
C THR A 122 3.63 -16.57 8.61
N ILE A 123 4.90 -16.59 8.22
CA ILE A 123 5.40 -17.46 7.16
C ILE A 123 5.30 -18.94 7.55
N GLU A 124 5.67 -19.28 8.79
CA GLU A 124 5.61 -20.63 9.34
C GLU A 124 4.18 -21.15 9.47
N SER A 125 3.20 -20.27 9.69
CA SER A 125 1.79 -20.67 9.76
C SER A 125 1.22 -21.12 8.41
N GLY A 126 1.91 -20.88 7.29
CA GLY A 126 1.51 -21.34 5.96
C GLY A 126 0.25 -20.68 5.39
N ILE A 127 -0.17 -19.53 5.91
CA ILE A 127 -1.38 -18.80 5.46
C ILE A 127 -1.18 -18.04 4.13
N THR A 128 0.04 -17.97 3.65
CA THR A 128 0.39 -17.42 2.33
C THR A 128 1.67 -18.05 1.80
N TRP A 129 1.79 -18.13 0.48
CA TRP A 129 3.03 -18.52 -0.21
C TRP A 129 3.94 -17.34 -0.50
N ALA A 130 3.40 -16.12 -0.43
CA ALA A 130 4.11 -14.89 -0.77
C ALA A 130 5.12 -14.49 0.31
N GLU A 131 6.01 -13.60 -0.05
CA GLU A 131 7.03 -13.04 0.82
C GLU A 131 6.67 -11.61 1.21
N TYR A 132 7.08 -11.21 2.39
CA TYR A 132 7.12 -9.81 2.78
C TYR A 132 8.50 -9.27 2.41
N LEU A 133 8.56 -8.15 1.67
CA LEU A 133 9.82 -7.61 1.18
C LEU A 133 10.06 -6.19 1.68
N ASN A 134 11.21 -5.97 2.29
CA ASN A 134 11.76 -4.63 2.48
C ASN A 134 12.53 -4.28 1.19
N ILE A 135 11.89 -3.52 0.31
CA ILE A 135 12.40 -3.18 -1.01
C ILE A 135 12.12 -1.69 -1.29
N PRO A 136 13.13 -0.87 -1.61
CA PRO A 136 12.92 0.52 -1.98
C PRO A 136 11.98 0.64 -3.18
N GLN A 137 11.16 1.69 -3.20
CA GLN A 137 10.16 1.89 -4.25
C GLN A 137 10.77 1.95 -5.65
N ASP A 138 11.93 2.57 -5.83
CA ASP A 138 12.61 2.66 -7.13
C ASP A 138 13.01 1.28 -7.66
N MET A 139 13.41 0.35 -6.79
CA MET A 139 13.72 -1.03 -7.17
C MET A 139 12.46 -1.83 -7.51
N THR A 140 11.36 -1.60 -6.76
CA THR A 140 10.03 -2.15 -7.09
C THR A 140 9.56 -1.64 -8.46
N GLU A 141 9.66 -0.34 -8.69
CA GLU A 141 9.29 0.29 -9.95
C GLU A 141 10.11 -0.26 -11.13
N ARG A 142 11.41 -0.50 -10.96
CA ARG A 142 12.27 -1.12 -12.00
C ARG A 142 11.79 -2.52 -12.37
N ALA A 143 11.42 -3.34 -11.38
CA ALA A 143 10.89 -4.67 -11.64
C ALA A 143 9.55 -4.63 -12.40
N ILE A 144 8.67 -3.70 -12.03
CA ILE A 144 7.40 -3.48 -12.72
C ILE A 144 7.62 -2.95 -14.14
N LEU A 145 8.52 -1.97 -14.31
CA LEU A 145 8.85 -1.38 -15.62
C LEU A 145 9.32 -2.44 -16.60
N GLN A 146 10.19 -3.36 -16.19
CA GLN A 146 10.62 -4.45 -17.06
C GLN A 146 9.46 -5.32 -17.54
N ALA A 147 8.47 -5.59 -16.68
CA ALA A 147 7.27 -6.31 -17.08
C ALA A 147 6.39 -5.49 -18.05
N VAL A 148 6.29 -4.16 -17.84
CA VAL A 148 5.57 -3.24 -18.72
C VAL A 148 6.21 -3.18 -20.10
N GLU A 149 7.53 -3.07 -20.17
CA GLU A 149 8.28 -3.03 -21.45
C GLU A 149 8.14 -4.33 -22.27
N ALA A 150 7.90 -5.45 -21.60
CA ALA A 150 7.66 -6.74 -22.23
C ALA A 150 6.18 -6.98 -22.63
N GLU A 151 5.25 -6.10 -22.22
CA GLU A 151 3.82 -6.29 -22.43
C GLU A 151 3.32 -5.50 -23.66
N PRO A 152 2.97 -6.15 -24.78
CA PRO A 152 2.64 -5.45 -26.03
C PRO A 152 1.34 -4.64 -25.98
N LEU A 153 0.46 -4.90 -25.01
CA LEU A 153 -0.79 -4.15 -24.84
C LEU A 153 -0.63 -2.85 -24.03
N VAL A 154 0.60 -2.55 -23.56
CA VAL A 154 0.89 -1.34 -22.77
C VAL A 154 1.83 -0.41 -23.53
N ASP A 155 1.37 0.79 -23.83
CA ASP A 155 2.17 1.86 -24.42
C ASP A 155 2.52 2.90 -23.35
N LEU A 156 3.74 2.80 -22.77
CA LEU A 156 4.22 3.70 -21.73
C LEU A 156 5.04 4.85 -22.33
N ARG A 157 4.57 6.08 -22.10
CA ARG A 157 5.15 7.32 -22.66
C ARG A 157 5.68 8.23 -21.58
N PHE A 158 6.99 8.34 -21.47
CA PHE A 158 7.67 9.31 -20.61
C PHE A 158 7.77 10.70 -21.26
N GLY A 159 7.80 11.76 -20.44
CA GLY A 159 7.81 13.16 -20.91
C GLY A 159 6.45 13.68 -21.37
N HIS A 160 5.38 12.88 -21.17
CA HIS A 160 4.02 13.19 -21.60
C HIS A 160 3.16 13.54 -20.38
N SER A 161 2.54 14.72 -20.40
CA SER A 161 1.75 15.22 -19.28
C SER A 161 0.28 15.45 -19.66
N PHE A 162 -0.61 15.14 -18.73
CA PHE A 162 -2.02 15.48 -18.84
C PHE A 162 -2.22 16.99 -18.88
N ALA A 163 -2.95 17.50 -19.88
CA ALA A 163 -3.31 18.91 -19.99
C ALA A 163 -4.80 19.15 -19.76
N ASN A 164 -5.65 18.40 -20.44
CA ASN A 164 -7.12 18.52 -20.35
C ASN A 164 -7.81 17.22 -20.77
N HIS A 165 -9.09 17.07 -20.43
CA HIS A 165 -9.94 16.04 -21.02
C HIS A 165 -11.39 16.52 -21.12
N VAL A 166 -12.14 15.88 -22.02
CA VAL A 166 -13.57 16.04 -22.21
C VAL A 166 -14.18 14.64 -22.30
N GLU A 167 -15.23 14.40 -21.55
CA GLU A 167 -16.00 13.14 -21.60
C GLU A 167 -17.24 13.31 -22.47
N ASP A 168 -17.61 12.25 -23.16
CA ASP A 168 -18.90 12.06 -23.81
C ASP A 168 -19.43 10.63 -23.54
N GLU A 169 -20.61 10.29 -24.05
CA GLU A 169 -21.24 8.98 -23.83
C GLU A 169 -20.33 7.81 -24.25
N SER A 170 -19.55 7.99 -25.33
CA SER A 170 -18.72 6.95 -25.93
C SER A 170 -17.30 6.86 -25.33
N GLY A 171 -16.86 7.85 -24.51
CA GLY A 171 -15.54 7.82 -23.86
C GLY A 171 -14.96 9.19 -23.55
N VAL A 172 -13.64 9.30 -23.63
CA VAL A 172 -12.85 10.43 -23.17
C VAL A 172 -11.89 10.87 -24.29
N THR A 173 -11.88 12.16 -24.60
CA THR A 173 -10.82 12.78 -25.42
C THR A 173 -9.89 13.55 -24.49
N THR A 174 -8.64 13.10 -24.37
CA THR A 174 -7.64 13.70 -23.52
C THR A 174 -6.59 14.45 -24.35
N THR A 175 -6.34 15.71 -23.97
CA THR A 175 -5.22 16.49 -24.50
C THR A 175 -3.96 16.16 -23.68
N VAL A 176 -2.94 15.68 -24.36
CA VAL A 176 -1.63 15.35 -23.80
C VAL A 176 -0.62 16.40 -24.27
N ALA A 177 0.17 16.92 -23.34
CA ALA A 177 1.23 17.89 -23.63
C ALA A 177 2.60 17.21 -23.53
N LEU A 178 3.46 17.55 -24.52
CA LEU A 178 4.90 17.24 -24.49
C LEU A 178 5.65 18.53 -24.15
N ASP A 179 6.53 18.47 -23.17
CA ASP A 179 7.40 19.58 -22.80
C ASP A 179 8.81 19.25 -23.30
N SER A 180 9.18 19.80 -24.47
CA SER A 180 10.51 19.62 -25.06
C SER A 180 11.53 20.65 -24.53
N GLY A 181 11.13 21.52 -23.59
CA GLY A 181 11.95 22.63 -23.09
C GLY A 181 11.99 23.85 -24.05
N ILE A 182 11.77 23.66 -25.35
CA ILE A 182 11.81 24.72 -26.38
C ILE A 182 10.41 25.07 -26.86
N SER A 183 9.56 24.06 -27.05
CA SER A 183 8.17 24.23 -27.51
C SER A 183 7.24 23.27 -26.78
N ARG A 184 5.97 23.65 -26.61
CA ARG A 184 4.93 22.82 -26.04
C ARG A 184 4.04 22.33 -27.14
N TRP A 185 4.18 21.06 -27.43
CA TRP A 185 3.36 20.34 -28.37
C TRP A 185 2.24 19.61 -27.62
N GLY A 186 1.17 19.32 -28.30
CA GLY A 186 0.10 18.49 -27.76
C GLY A 186 -0.48 17.58 -28.84
N TYR A 187 -1.16 16.56 -28.40
CA TYR A 187 -1.95 15.66 -29.24
C TYR A 187 -3.14 15.12 -28.46
N HIS A 188 -4.05 14.47 -29.15
CA HIS A 188 -5.24 13.92 -28.52
C HIS A 188 -5.13 12.39 -28.39
N VAL A 189 -5.56 11.88 -27.23
CA VAL A 189 -5.79 10.45 -27.00
C VAL A 189 -7.26 10.23 -26.79
N ARG A 190 -7.87 9.36 -27.61
CA ARG A 190 -9.24 8.90 -27.45
C ARG A 190 -9.25 7.57 -26.73
N SER A 191 -9.97 7.47 -25.59
CA SER A 191 -10.11 6.25 -24.79
C SER A 191 -11.55 6.07 -24.33
N ARG A 192 -11.93 4.86 -23.91
CA ARG A 192 -13.23 4.61 -23.26
C ARG A 192 -13.25 5.13 -21.84
N TYR A 193 -12.14 4.97 -21.12
CA TYR A 193 -11.97 5.44 -19.74
C TYR A 193 -10.64 6.15 -19.57
N ILE A 194 -10.59 7.05 -18.57
CA ILE A 194 -9.34 7.66 -18.09
C ILE A 194 -9.15 7.32 -16.61
N ILE A 195 -7.93 6.90 -16.25
CA ILE A 195 -7.56 6.57 -14.89
C ILE A 195 -6.58 7.63 -14.36
N ASP A 196 -6.94 8.24 -13.21
CA ASP A 196 -6.06 9.14 -12.46
C ASP A 196 -5.17 8.32 -11.51
N ALA A 197 -3.93 8.06 -11.93
CA ALA A 197 -2.83 7.49 -11.13
C ALA A 197 -1.75 8.53 -10.84
N THR A 198 -2.11 9.85 -10.83
CA THR A 198 -1.15 10.96 -10.68
C THR A 198 -0.66 11.14 -9.23
N GLY A 199 -0.97 10.21 -8.36
CA GLY A 199 -0.55 10.20 -6.97
C GLY A 199 -1.24 11.30 -6.14
N SER A 200 -0.59 11.74 -5.07
CA SER A 200 -1.19 12.68 -4.11
C SER A 200 -1.61 14.03 -4.73
N LYS A 201 -1.12 14.37 -5.91
CA LYS A 201 -1.54 15.58 -6.62
C LYS A 201 -2.97 15.48 -7.15
N GLY A 202 -3.46 14.28 -7.52
CA GLY A 202 -4.82 14.03 -7.99
C GLY A 202 -5.21 15.05 -9.06
N VAL A 203 -4.47 15.12 -10.15
CA VAL A 203 -4.60 16.18 -11.16
C VAL A 203 -5.97 16.14 -11.81
N ILE A 204 -6.42 14.95 -12.22
CA ILE A 204 -7.70 14.75 -12.88
C ILE A 204 -8.83 14.83 -11.85
N ARG A 205 -8.65 14.20 -10.68
CA ARG A 205 -9.62 14.27 -9.57
C ARG A 205 -10.06 15.70 -9.29
N ARG A 206 -9.09 16.63 -9.15
CA ARG A 206 -9.38 18.04 -8.89
C ARG A 206 -10.11 18.71 -10.06
N ARG A 207 -9.80 18.32 -11.29
CA ARG A 207 -10.42 18.88 -12.47
C ARG A 207 -11.91 18.50 -12.60
N VAL A 208 -12.25 17.26 -12.24
CA VAL A 208 -13.64 16.79 -12.23
C VAL A 208 -14.35 17.05 -10.89
N ASN A 209 -13.76 17.89 -10.04
CA ASN A 209 -14.32 18.33 -8.74
C ASN A 209 -14.67 17.17 -7.78
N MET A 210 -13.96 16.05 -7.86
CA MET A 210 -14.10 15.01 -6.83
C MET A 210 -13.41 15.47 -5.54
N THR A 211 -14.18 15.56 -4.48
CA THR A 211 -13.73 16.01 -3.16
C THR A 211 -13.03 14.90 -2.39
N MET A 212 -12.31 15.30 -1.34
CA MET A 212 -11.68 14.37 -0.38
C MET A 212 -12.08 14.77 1.04
N SER A 213 -12.43 13.80 1.84
CA SER A 213 -12.72 13.94 3.27
C SER A 213 -11.56 13.44 4.11
N GLY A 214 -11.39 13.99 5.33
CA GLY A 214 -10.34 13.63 6.28
C GLY A 214 -9.39 14.78 6.64
N GLU A 215 -8.35 14.46 7.41
CA GLU A 215 -7.43 15.43 7.98
C GLU A 215 -6.37 15.88 6.98
N ARG A 216 -6.08 17.18 6.98
CA ARG A 216 -4.99 17.79 6.23
C ARG A 216 -3.90 18.28 7.16
N GLY A 217 -2.64 18.08 6.72
CA GLY A 217 -1.50 18.63 7.45
C GLY A 217 -1.30 17.99 8.82
N VAL A 218 -1.53 16.69 8.93
CA VAL A 218 -1.26 15.90 10.15
C VAL A 218 0.17 16.15 10.62
N MET A 219 1.12 16.15 9.69
CA MET A 219 2.53 16.47 9.96
C MET A 219 3.24 17.01 8.69
N ASN A 220 4.24 17.87 8.88
CA ASN A 220 5.19 18.19 7.83
C ASN A 220 6.49 17.43 8.08
N VAL A 221 7.05 16.85 7.02
CA VAL A 221 8.26 16.02 7.07
C VAL A 221 9.29 16.54 6.10
N ILE A 222 10.55 16.59 6.55
CA ILE A 222 11.73 16.71 5.72
C ILE A 222 12.34 15.33 5.63
N ASN A 223 12.60 14.88 4.41
CA ASN A 223 13.22 13.60 4.12
C ASN A 223 14.59 13.83 3.49
N LEU A 224 15.64 13.33 4.13
CA LEU A 224 17.00 13.33 3.63
C LEU A 224 17.32 11.92 3.12
N HIS A 225 17.59 11.79 1.83
CA HIS A 225 18.10 10.55 1.26
C HIS A 225 19.61 10.55 1.38
N VAL A 226 20.14 9.58 2.12
CA VAL A 226 21.55 9.57 2.52
C VAL A 226 22.17 8.25 2.11
N ARG A 227 23.28 8.35 1.39
CA ARG A 227 24.17 7.21 1.17
C ARG A 227 25.20 7.19 2.29
N MET A 228 25.21 6.11 3.07
CA MET A 228 26.12 5.87 4.18
C MET A 228 26.21 4.37 4.46
N ASP A 229 27.37 3.92 4.89
CA ASP A 229 27.58 2.57 5.37
C ASP A 229 27.49 2.54 6.90
N LEU A 230 26.53 1.80 7.42
CA LEU A 230 26.25 1.66 8.85
C LEU A 230 26.70 0.29 9.40
N THR A 231 27.35 -0.56 8.60
CA THR A 231 27.72 -1.93 9.01
C THR A 231 28.67 -1.97 10.20
N ASP A 232 29.58 -0.99 10.31
CA ASP A 232 30.50 -0.85 11.43
C ASP A 232 30.06 0.20 12.47
N VAL A 233 28.90 0.81 12.25
CA VAL A 233 28.39 1.92 13.08
C VAL A 233 27.37 1.42 14.07
N VAL A 234 26.38 0.66 13.59
CA VAL A 234 25.30 0.15 14.43
C VAL A 234 25.80 -1.01 15.25
N PRO A 235 25.66 -1.01 16.59
CA PRO A 235 26.24 -2.02 17.47
C PRO A 235 25.90 -3.46 17.08
N GLU A 236 24.66 -3.70 16.62
CA GLU A 236 24.18 -5.02 16.22
C GLU A 236 24.54 -5.42 14.78
N ALA A 237 25.05 -4.51 13.98
CA ALA A 237 25.56 -4.82 12.65
C ALA A 237 26.95 -5.44 12.65
N LYS A 238 27.66 -5.38 13.80
CA LYS A 238 28.90 -6.13 14.02
C LYS A 238 28.66 -7.63 13.83
N ASP A 239 29.64 -8.35 13.41
CA ASP A 239 29.58 -9.81 13.15
C ASP A 239 28.66 -10.23 11.99
N ASN A 240 28.65 -9.48 10.90
CA ASN A 240 27.85 -9.77 9.70
C ASN A 240 26.36 -9.91 9.98
N PHE A 241 25.79 -9.02 10.78
CA PHE A 241 24.37 -9.01 11.13
C PHE A 241 23.87 -10.29 11.86
N ARG A 242 24.72 -10.96 12.62
CA ARG A 242 24.32 -12.17 13.37
C ARG A 242 23.08 -11.94 14.23
N ASP A 243 22.97 -10.78 14.85
CA ASP A 243 21.79 -10.37 15.61
C ASP A 243 20.71 -9.65 14.79
N GLY A 244 20.97 -9.48 13.47
CA GLY A 244 20.10 -8.78 12.52
C GLY A 244 20.23 -7.26 12.58
N GLY A 245 20.17 -6.63 11.39
CA GLY A 245 20.15 -5.18 11.23
C GLY A 245 18.81 -4.55 11.62
N ALA A 246 18.68 -3.24 11.40
CA ALA A 246 17.46 -2.52 11.67
C ALA A 246 16.69 -2.19 10.39
N LEU A 247 15.35 -2.36 10.42
CA LEU A 247 14.43 -1.82 9.44
C LEU A 247 14.40 -0.29 9.53
N MET A 248 14.26 0.20 10.77
CA MET A 248 14.29 1.62 11.07
C MET A 248 14.80 1.86 12.50
N THR A 249 15.34 3.06 12.70
CA THR A 249 15.79 3.53 14.00
C THR A 249 15.17 4.90 14.30
N TRP A 250 14.42 5.00 15.37
CA TRP A 250 13.98 6.29 15.92
C TRP A 250 15.11 6.87 16.77
N THR A 251 15.61 8.02 16.38
CA THR A 251 16.74 8.67 17.05
C THR A 251 16.32 9.98 17.69
N PHE A 252 16.90 10.26 18.86
CA PHE A 252 16.70 11.51 19.60
C PHE A 252 18.05 12.21 19.76
N ALA A 253 18.43 12.95 18.73
CA ALA A 253 19.70 13.67 18.72
C ALA A 253 19.51 15.13 19.18
N PRO A 254 20.42 15.69 20.00
CA PRO A 254 20.29 17.03 20.57
C PRO A 254 20.10 18.14 19.55
N ASP A 255 20.75 18.05 18.37
CA ASP A 255 20.66 19.06 17.30
C ASP A 255 19.37 18.96 16.47
N VAL A 256 18.66 17.84 16.52
CA VAL A 256 17.50 17.55 15.64
C VAL A 256 16.20 17.46 16.45
N GLY A 257 16.25 16.90 17.64
CA GLY A 257 15.11 16.44 18.40
C GLY A 257 14.82 14.97 18.08
N GLY A 258 13.73 14.69 17.37
CA GLY A 258 13.39 13.35 16.91
C GLY A 258 13.55 13.20 15.39
N ALA A 259 14.07 12.05 14.96
CA ALA A 259 14.13 11.64 13.58
C ALA A 259 13.92 10.13 13.44
N VAL A 260 13.46 9.70 12.29
CA VAL A 260 13.33 8.27 11.93
C VAL A 260 14.27 7.99 10.76
N ALA A 261 15.27 7.15 10.99
CA ALA A 261 16.11 6.63 9.93
C ALA A 261 15.50 5.31 9.44
N ILE A 262 15.05 5.27 8.19
CA ILE A 262 14.55 4.08 7.50
C ILE A 262 15.71 3.50 6.70
N HIS A 263 16.11 2.28 6.99
CA HIS A 263 17.25 1.64 6.35
C HIS A 263 16.76 0.81 5.15
N HIS A 264 16.99 1.34 3.94
CA HIS A 264 16.72 0.60 2.70
C HIS A 264 17.75 -0.52 2.51
N ASN A 265 19.00 -0.22 2.86
CA ASN A 265 20.10 -1.16 2.99
C ASN A 265 21.13 -0.53 3.93
N MET A 266 21.48 -1.24 5.00
CA MET A 266 22.37 -0.72 6.05
C MET A 266 23.80 -0.45 5.55
N SER A 267 24.24 -1.14 4.49
CA SER A 267 25.57 -0.94 3.88
C SER A 267 25.62 0.21 2.88
N SER A 268 24.48 0.84 2.54
CA SER A 268 24.49 1.84 1.48
C SER A 268 23.50 2.99 1.65
N HIS A 269 22.21 2.74 1.84
CA HIS A 269 21.18 3.78 1.71
C HIS A 269 20.20 3.81 2.85
N SER A 270 19.91 5.00 3.35
CA SER A 270 18.88 5.28 4.33
C SER A 270 18.10 6.54 3.99
N SER A 271 16.84 6.58 4.37
CA SER A 271 16.01 7.79 4.35
C SER A 271 15.83 8.30 5.77
N VAL A 272 16.24 9.52 6.05
CA VAL A 272 16.11 10.17 7.35
C VAL A 272 14.93 11.12 7.32
N GLN A 273 13.88 10.79 8.05
CA GLN A 273 12.65 11.58 8.16
C GLN A 273 12.67 12.40 9.45
N ILE A 274 12.51 13.71 9.31
CA ILE A 274 12.53 14.65 10.42
C ILE A 274 11.18 15.37 10.47
N GLN A 275 10.51 15.33 11.62
CA GLN A 275 9.32 16.12 11.84
C GLN A 275 9.68 17.62 11.81
N HIS A 276 8.92 18.37 11.01
CA HIS A 276 9.18 19.79 10.80
C HIS A 276 7.97 20.63 11.22
N PHE A 277 8.23 21.63 12.04
CA PHE A 277 7.23 22.61 12.46
C PHE A 277 7.53 23.95 11.76
N PRO A 278 6.84 24.32 10.67
CA PRO A 278 7.15 25.53 9.89
C PRO A 278 7.09 26.83 10.69
N SER A 279 6.30 26.86 11.78
CA SER A 279 6.22 27.98 12.70
C SER A 279 7.47 28.16 13.59
N ILE A 280 8.30 27.13 13.71
CA ILE A 280 9.49 27.13 14.58
C ILE A 280 10.77 27.20 13.74
N VAL A 281 10.88 26.39 12.68
CA VAL A 281 12.07 26.22 11.86
C VAL A 281 11.68 26.19 10.40
N SER A 282 12.44 26.87 9.52
CA SER A 282 12.19 26.81 8.07
C SER A 282 12.79 25.54 7.45
N ALA A 283 12.18 25.03 6.37
CA ALA A 283 12.72 23.88 5.65
C ALA A 283 14.15 24.15 5.11
N SER A 284 14.46 25.40 4.71
CA SER A 284 15.81 25.80 4.24
C SER A 284 16.89 25.61 5.33
N GLU A 285 16.55 25.81 6.60
CA GLU A 285 17.49 25.62 7.70
C GLU A 285 17.96 24.16 7.82
N PHE A 286 17.08 23.21 7.52
CA PHE A 286 17.46 21.79 7.48
C PHE A 286 18.30 21.46 6.25
N THR A 287 18.02 22.07 5.11
CA THR A 287 18.81 21.88 3.89
C THR A 287 20.23 22.42 4.07
N ASP A 288 20.37 23.61 4.64
CA ASP A 288 21.65 24.26 4.86
C ASP A 288 22.50 23.56 5.93
N ASN A 289 21.86 22.89 6.88
CA ASN A 289 22.51 22.17 7.99
C ASN A 289 22.46 20.65 7.88
N GLY A 290 22.08 20.08 6.74
CA GLY A 290 21.87 18.64 6.55
C GLY A 290 23.05 17.79 7.03
N ALA A 291 24.28 18.18 6.71
CA ALA A 291 25.48 17.47 7.13
C ALA A 291 25.63 17.42 8.66
N ARG A 292 25.38 18.54 9.36
CA ARG A 292 25.43 18.58 10.84
C ARG A 292 24.34 17.68 11.45
N ILE A 293 23.15 17.68 10.85
CA ILE A 293 22.04 16.87 11.27
C ILE A 293 22.39 15.38 11.15
N ILE A 294 22.89 14.95 10.00
CA ILE A 294 23.27 13.55 9.78
C ILE A 294 24.39 13.11 10.73
N ARG A 295 25.42 13.94 10.96
CA ARG A 295 26.46 13.64 11.96
C ARG A 295 25.90 13.47 13.36
N SER A 296 24.99 14.36 13.77
CA SER A 296 24.34 14.27 15.09
C SER A 296 23.51 13.00 15.23
N LEU A 297 22.82 12.57 14.15
CA LEU A 297 22.02 11.33 14.14
C LEU A 297 22.90 10.08 14.14
N ILE A 298 24.02 10.08 13.40
CA ILE A 298 24.97 8.97 13.41
C ILE A 298 25.59 8.83 14.80
N GLY A 299 25.96 9.96 15.44
CA GLY A 299 26.65 9.99 16.75
C GLY A 299 28.14 9.67 16.67
N ARG A 300 28.72 9.73 15.44
CA ARG A 300 30.15 9.56 15.15
C ARG A 300 30.56 10.50 14.03
N ASP A 301 31.75 11.11 14.14
CA ASP A 301 32.26 12.08 13.15
C ASP A 301 33.04 11.43 12.01
N ASP A 302 33.52 10.19 12.20
CA ASP A 302 34.37 9.45 11.27
C ASP A 302 33.62 8.67 10.19
N VAL A 303 32.28 8.63 10.24
CA VAL A 303 31.46 7.93 9.26
C VAL A 303 31.25 8.80 8.03
N PRO A 304 31.68 8.34 6.83
CA PRO A 304 31.43 9.06 5.60
C PRO A 304 29.96 8.93 5.19
N PHE A 305 29.38 10.01 4.67
CA PHE A 305 28.05 10.01 4.10
C PHE A 305 27.90 11.03 2.98
N GLU A 306 26.91 10.83 2.12
CA GLU A 306 26.51 11.74 1.06
C GLU A 306 25.00 11.94 1.08
N ILE A 307 24.54 13.19 1.11
CA ILE A 307 23.12 13.54 0.98
C ILE A 307 22.79 13.63 -0.50
N GLU A 308 22.07 12.64 -1.02
CA GLU A 308 21.71 12.53 -2.44
C GLU A 308 20.51 13.39 -2.82
N ALA A 309 19.54 13.52 -1.92
CA ALA A 309 18.35 14.34 -2.13
C ALA A 309 17.75 14.83 -0.81
N VAL A 310 17.05 15.95 -0.89
CA VAL A 310 16.26 16.52 0.20
C VAL A 310 14.87 16.83 -0.33
N ASP A 311 13.87 16.19 0.26
CA ASP A 311 12.47 16.37 -0.09
C ASP A 311 11.67 16.89 1.11
N THR A 312 10.65 17.68 0.83
CA THR A 312 9.67 18.09 1.83
C THR A 312 8.29 17.62 1.41
N TRP A 313 7.56 17.04 2.33
CA TRP A 313 6.20 16.63 2.06
C TRP A 313 5.31 16.86 3.28
N ARG A 314 4.01 16.97 3.01
CA ARG A 314 2.99 17.11 4.02
C ARG A 314 2.20 15.82 4.12
N MET A 315 2.12 15.30 5.30
CA MET A 315 1.29 14.15 5.64
C MET A 315 -0.18 14.59 5.69
N ASP A 316 -0.99 14.02 4.84
CA ASP A 316 -2.44 14.16 4.83
C ASP A 316 -3.06 12.77 5.09
N CYS A 317 -4.21 12.74 5.75
CA CYS A 317 -5.01 11.54 5.97
C CYS A 317 -6.39 11.76 5.35
N GLN A 318 -6.51 11.52 4.04
CA GLN A 318 -7.69 11.88 3.25
C GLN A 318 -8.10 10.79 2.26
N ILE A 319 -9.41 10.64 2.06
CA ILE A 319 -10.00 9.67 1.13
C ILE A 319 -10.98 10.42 0.22
N ALA A 320 -10.96 10.12 -1.08
CA ALA A 320 -11.91 10.66 -2.04
C ALA A 320 -13.34 10.16 -1.75
N ASP A 321 -14.30 11.08 -1.88
CA ASP A 321 -15.69 10.76 -1.59
C ASP A 321 -16.31 9.83 -2.63
N LYS A 322 -15.75 9.85 -3.85
CA LYS A 322 -16.07 8.93 -4.95
C LYS A 322 -14.80 8.52 -5.67
N TYR A 323 -14.75 7.27 -6.19
CA TYR A 323 -13.63 6.74 -6.96
C TYR A 323 -13.91 6.74 -8.47
N ARG A 324 -15.18 6.88 -8.86
CA ARG A 324 -15.64 7.06 -10.24
C ARG A 324 -16.41 8.38 -10.37
N GLY A 325 -16.17 9.14 -11.44
CA GLY A 325 -16.81 10.43 -11.67
C GLY A 325 -16.53 10.99 -13.06
N GLY A 326 -16.61 12.32 -13.21
CA GLY A 326 -16.65 13.03 -14.48
C GLY A 326 -18.08 13.22 -14.98
N SER A 327 -18.27 13.89 -16.10
CA SER A 327 -19.60 14.23 -16.64
C SER A 327 -20.39 13.00 -17.13
N HIS A 328 -19.69 11.95 -17.53
CA HIS A 328 -20.26 10.68 -18.02
C HIS A 328 -19.74 9.45 -17.26
N GLY A 329 -19.13 9.65 -16.07
CA GLY A 329 -18.63 8.56 -15.25
C GLY A 329 -17.45 7.79 -15.87
N LYS A 330 -16.67 8.43 -16.75
CA LYS A 330 -15.55 7.79 -17.45
C LYS A 330 -14.19 8.02 -16.78
N THR A 331 -14.15 8.84 -15.72
CA THR A 331 -12.95 9.12 -14.91
C THR A 331 -12.91 8.26 -13.64
N ILE A 332 -11.81 7.54 -13.42
CA ILE A 332 -11.63 6.63 -12.27
C ILE A 332 -10.33 6.96 -11.55
N LEU A 333 -10.33 6.90 -10.21
CA LEU A 333 -9.18 7.18 -9.34
C LEU A 333 -8.56 5.88 -8.84
N VAL A 334 -7.20 5.83 -8.74
CA VAL A 334 -6.47 4.70 -8.13
C VAL A 334 -5.32 5.20 -7.26
N GLY A 335 -5.03 4.49 -6.17
CA GLY A 335 -3.92 4.77 -5.26
C GLY A 335 -4.03 6.16 -4.63
N ASP A 336 -2.90 6.87 -4.51
CA ASP A 336 -2.82 8.16 -3.81
C ASP A 336 -3.69 9.28 -4.43
N SER A 337 -4.21 9.12 -5.63
CA SER A 337 -5.21 10.04 -6.18
C SER A 337 -6.57 9.86 -5.50
N ALA A 338 -6.86 8.65 -5.01
CA ALA A 338 -8.08 8.27 -4.32
C ALA A 338 -7.97 8.36 -2.79
N HIS A 339 -6.80 8.04 -2.22
CA HIS A 339 -6.59 8.01 -0.78
C HIS A 339 -5.15 8.34 -0.39
N ARG A 340 -4.97 8.93 0.78
CA ARG A 340 -3.67 9.28 1.36
C ARG A 340 -3.72 8.91 2.82
N PHE A 341 -2.68 8.23 3.30
CA PHE A 341 -2.53 7.83 4.69
C PHE A 341 -1.20 8.31 5.25
N PRO A 342 -1.05 8.41 6.57
CA PRO A 342 0.26 8.40 7.20
C PRO A 342 1.07 7.17 6.73
N PRO A 343 2.40 7.24 6.63
CA PRO A 343 3.22 6.11 6.17
C PRO A 343 3.29 4.96 7.18
N THR A 344 2.71 5.15 8.35
CA THR A 344 2.69 4.21 9.47
C THR A 344 1.90 2.93 9.11
N GLY A 345 2.61 1.80 9.13
CA GLY A 345 2.07 0.50 8.69
C GLY A 345 2.38 0.13 7.24
N GLY A 346 3.01 1.03 6.44
CA GLY A 346 3.39 0.73 5.04
C GLY A 346 2.19 0.50 4.10
N LEU A 347 1.01 1.06 4.42
CA LEU A 347 -0.26 0.70 3.77
C LEU A 347 -0.51 1.39 2.43
N GLY A 348 0.09 2.57 2.15
CA GLY A 348 -0.27 3.41 0.99
C GLY A 348 -0.09 2.71 -0.36
N LEU A 349 1.15 2.33 -0.69
CA LEU A 349 1.46 1.63 -1.93
C LEU A 349 0.69 0.31 -2.06
N ASN A 350 0.64 -0.46 -0.98
CA ASN A 350 0.00 -1.77 -0.93
C ASN A 350 -1.53 -1.67 -1.16
N THR A 351 -2.18 -0.63 -0.63
CA THR A 351 -3.60 -0.35 -0.92
C THR A 351 -3.79 0.01 -2.39
N GLY A 352 -2.89 0.81 -2.98
CA GLY A 352 -2.94 1.16 -4.40
C GLY A 352 -2.75 -0.03 -5.34
N VAL A 353 -1.89 -1.00 -4.98
CA VAL A 353 -1.75 -2.28 -5.72
C VAL A 353 -3.06 -3.06 -5.69
N ALA A 354 -3.70 -3.14 -4.54
CA ALA A 354 -4.99 -3.83 -4.40
C ALA A 354 -6.14 -3.08 -5.09
N ASP A 355 -6.08 -1.74 -5.20
CA ASP A 355 -7.03 -0.95 -6.00
C ASP A 355 -6.93 -1.33 -7.48
N ALA A 356 -5.71 -1.32 -8.04
CA ALA A 356 -5.45 -1.73 -9.41
C ALA A 356 -5.97 -3.15 -9.68
N HIS A 357 -5.74 -4.06 -8.74
CA HIS A 357 -6.18 -5.44 -8.84
C HIS A 357 -7.71 -5.60 -8.82
N ASN A 358 -8.41 -4.86 -7.99
CA ASN A 358 -9.88 -4.87 -7.93
C ASN A 358 -10.50 -4.21 -9.16
N LEU A 359 -9.93 -3.09 -9.65
CA LEU A 359 -10.45 -2.33 -10.78
C LEU A 359 -10.29 -3.07 -12.11
N ALA A 360 -9.09 -3.60 -12.40
CA ALA A 360 -8.76 -4.01 -13.76
C ALA A 360 -9.60 -5.19 -14.29
N TRP A 361 -9.96 -6.17 -13.44
CA TRP A 361 -10.85 -7.24 -13.89
C TRP A 361 -12.28 -6.76 -14.14
N LYS A 362 -12.81 -5.86 -13.30
CA LYS A 362 -14.13 -5.26 -13.45
C LYS A 362 -14.19 -4.45 -14.74
N MET A 363 -13.20 -3.59 -14.95
CA MET A 363 -13.08 -2.78 -16.16
C MET A 363 -12.95 -3.67 -17.41
N GLY A 364 -12.15 -4.74 -17.34
CA GLY A 364 -12.00 -5.68 -18.44
C GLY A 364 -13.34 -6.34 -18.85
N MET A 365 -14.15 -6.77 -17.88
CA MET A 365 -15.47 -7.35 -18.14
C MET A 365 -16.45 -6.32 -18.74
N VAL A 366 -16.47 -5.10 -18.19
CA VAL A 366 -17.32 -4.01 -18.71
C VAL A 366 -16.91 -3.62 -20.15
N ILE A 367 -15.62 -3.50 -20.44
CA ILE A 367 -15.12 -3.15 -21.77
C ILE A 367 -15.47 -4.23 -22.79
N ARG A 368 -15.45 -5.51 -22.40
CA ARG A 368 -15.84 -6.63 -23.30
C ARG A 368 -17.36 -6.85 -23.39
N GLY A 369 -18.17 -6.10 -22.62
CA GLY A 369 -19.64 -6.27 -22.58
C GLY A 369 -20.09 -7.52 -21.78
N GLU A 370 -19.22 -8.08 -20.96
CA GLU A 370 -19.48 -9.24 -20.10
C GLU A 370 -20.17 -8.83 -18.76
N ALA A 371 -20.20 -7.54 -18.44
CA ALA A 371 -20.83 -6.98 -17.23
C ALA A 371 -21.42 -5.59 -17.50
N SER A 372 -22.37 -5.16 -16.65
CA SER A 372 -22.90 -3.79 -16.65
C SER A 372 -21.84 -2.78 -16.22
N GLU A 373 -21.95 -1.53 -16.67
CA GLU A 373 -21.11 -0.40 -16.19
C GLU A 373 -21.22 -0.20 -14.67
N ASP A 374 -22.33 -0.58 -14.04
CA ASP A 374 -22.55 -0.50 -12.59
C ASP A 374 -21.55 -1.36 -11.79
N LEU A 375 -20.93 -2.36 -12.43
CA LEU A 375 -19.85 -3.11 -11.82
C LEU A 375 -18.65 -2.22 -11.45
N LEU A 376 -18.41 -1.13 -12.19
CA LEU A 376 -17.35 -0.17 -11.88
C LEU A 376 -17.66 0.67 -10.64
N ASP A 377 -18.94 0.86 -10.29
CA ASP A 377 -19.32 1.55 -9.07
C ASP A 377 -19.00 0.71 -7.83
N SER A 378 -19.13 -0.63 -7.93
CA SER A 378 -18.72 -1.55 -6.87
C SER A 378 -17.22 -1.46 -6.54
N TYR A 379 -16.37 -1.07 -7.50
CA TYR A 379 -14.95 -0.79 -7.23
C TYR A 379 -14.80 0.31 -6.17
N GLY A 380 -15.51 1.44 -6.37
CA GLY A 380 -15.47 2.56 -5.43
C GLY A 380 -15.99 2.17 -4.05
N ILE A 381 -17.07 1.41 -3.98
CA ILE A 381 -17.69 0.95 -2.72
C ILE A 381 -16.71 0.04 -1.95
N GLU A 382 -16.19 -0.99 -2.62
CA GLU A 382 -15.27 -1.97 -2.03
C GLU A 382 -13.96 -1.32 -1.56
N ARG A 383 -13.30 -0.56 -2.44
CA ARG A 383 -11.95 -0.07 -2.17
C ARG A 383 -11.93 1.15 -1.25
N ARG A 384 -12.96 2.01 -1.31
CA ARG A 384 -13.09 3.13 -0.39
C ARG A 384 -13.29 2.63 1.05
N HIS A 385 -14.05 1.57 1.25
CA HIS A 385 -14.22 0.95 2.56
C HIS A 385 -12.90 0.45 3.15
N VAL A 386 -12.11 -0.29 2.34
CA VAL A 386 -10.76 -0.74 2.74
C VAL A 386 -9.85 0.44 3.04
N ALA A 387 -9.89 1.50 2.21
CA ALA A 387 -9.11 2.70 2.43
C ALA A 387 -9.49 3.42 3.75
N GLN A 388 -10.76 3.42 4.12
CA GLN A 388 -11.22 3.98 5.41
C GLN A 388 -10.64 3.24 6.61
N SER A 389 -10.66 1.90 6.57
CA SER A 389 -10.07 1.07 7.64
C SER A 389 -8.55 1.25 7.71
N ASN A 390 -7.87 1.21 6.58
CA ASN A 390 -6.42 1.40 6.51
C ASN A 390 -6.02 2.81 6.97
N SER A 391 -6.81 3.83 6.63
CA SER A 391 -6.61 5.20 7.06
C SER A 391 -6.73 5.36 8.58
N ALA A 392 -7.77 4.76 9.17
CA ALA A 392 -8.00 4.80 10.61
C ALA A 392 -6.85 4.12 11.38
N VAL A 393 -6.45 2.91 10.97
CA VAL A 393 -5.34 2.17 11.59
C VAL A 393 -4.02 2.90 11.39
N SER A 394 -3.76 3.45 10.21
CA SER A 394 -2.54 4.21 9.93
C SER A 394 -2.43 5.46 10.81
N LEU A 395 -3.53 6.19 10.96
CA LEU A 395 -3.58 7.38 11.83
C LEU A 395 -3.42 7.00 13.31
N ASP A 396 -4.05 5.90 13.74
CA ASP A 396 -3.89 5.41 15.11
C ASP A 396 -2.45 4.95 15.39
N ASN A 397 -1.83 4.21 14.47
CA ASN A 397 -0.42 3.85 14.56
C ASN A 397 0.46 5.10 14.67
N PHE A 398 0.14 6.17 13.90
CA PHE A 398 0.86 7.43 13.97
C PHE A 398 0.77 8.06 15.38
N HIS A 399 -0.42 8.12 15.97
CA HIS A 399 -0.59 8.65 17.34
C HIS A 399 0.08 7.78 18.40
N ARG A 400 0.07 6.44 18.20
CA ARG A 400 0.78 5.51 19.12
C ARG A 400 2.28 5.70 19.10
N MET A 401 2.88 6.13 17.98
CA MET A 401 4.30 6.45 17.92
C MET A 401 4.70 7.61 18.85
N GLU A 402 3.77 8.47 19.25
CA GLU A 402 4.03 9.52 20.24
C GLU A 402 4.21 8.95 21.65
N HIS A 403 3.71 7.74 21.94
CA HIS A 403 3.77 7.18 23.30
C HIS A 403 5.21 6.90 23.77
N PRO A 404 6.08 6.17 23.04
CA PRO A 404 7.47 6.03 23.42
C PRO A 404 8.21 7.38 23.55
N VAL A 405 7.85 8.35 22.69
CA VAL A 405 8.41 9.71 22.71
C VAL A 405 7.99 10.48 23.96
N SER A 406 6.74 10.29 24.40
CA SER A 406 6.20 10.95 25.60
C SER A 406 6.88 10.49 26.91
N VAL A 407 7.38 9.24 26.94
CA VAL A 407 8.17 8.73 28.08
C VAL A 407 9.45 9.55 28.26
N LEU A 408 10.03 10.07 27.17
CA LEU A 408 11.17 10.98 27.20
C LEU A 408 10.77 12.45 27.46
N GLY A 409 9.48 12.78 27.55
CA GLY A 409 9.00 14.17 27.63
C GLY A 409 9.23 15.00 26.36
N LEU A 410 9.43 14.34 25.20
CA LEU A 410 9.72 14.95 23.90
C LEU A 410 8.52 14.96 22.94
N ASP A 411 7.32 14.74 23.46
CA ASP A 411 6.07 14.67 22.72
C ASP A 411 5.59 16.04 22.19
N LYS A 412 4.41 16.04 21.55
CA LYS A 412 3.78 17.25 21.01
C LYS A 412 3.59 18.34 22.04
N LYS A 413 3.27 18.00 23.29
CA LYS A 413 3.13 18.99 24.38
C LYS A 413 4.44 19.69 24.70
N GLY A 414 5.55 18.94 24.73
CA GLY A 414 6.90 19.49 24.85
C GLY A 414 7.26 20.40 23.68
N ALA A 415 6.90 20.00 22.44
CA ALA A 415 7.11 20.82 21.25
C ALA A 415 6.25 22.09 21.26
N GLU A 416 5.00 22.04 21.70
CA GLU A 416 4.11 23.20 21.87
C GLU A 416 4.63 24.17 22.93
N MET A 417 5.17 23.67 24.02
CA MET A 417 5.84 24.48 25.05
C MET A 417 7.05 25.22 24.48
N LEU A 418 7.87 24.53 23.67
CA LEU A 418 9.00 25.16 22.99
C LEU A 418 8.54 26.22 21.96
N ALA A 419 7.44 25.96 21.24
CA ALA A 419 6.82 26.92 20.33
C ALA A 419 6.30 28.17 21.06
N TYR A 420 5.67 27.97 22.23
CA TYR A 420 5.22 29.07 23.07
C TYR A 420 6.39 29.90 23.62
N LEU A 421 7.47 29.26 24.05
CA LEU A 421 8.69 29.97 24.44
C LEU A 421 9.29 30.75 23.27
N ASN A 422 9.29 30.21 22.06
CA ASN A 422 9.72 30.91 20.86
C ASN A 422 8.81 32.14 20.53
N TYR A 423 7.51 32.03 20.80
CA TYR A 423 6.58 33.16 20.69
C TYR A 423 6.88 34.25 21.72
N LEU A 424 7.16 33.89 22.96
CA LEU A 424 7.55 34.85 24.01
C LEU A 424 8.87 35.57 23.66
N LEU A 425 9.74 34.92 22.89
CA LEU A 425 10.98 35.50 22.37
C LEU A 425 10.77 36.35 21.10
N TRP A 426 9.53 36.52 20.62
CA TRP A 426 9.21 37.27 19.40
C TRP A 426 9.83 38.67 19.30
N PRO A 427 9.95 39.48 20.38
CA PRO A 427 10.61 40.78 20.32
C PRO A 427 12.11 40.73 20.03
N ILE A 428 12.75 39.55 20.16
CA ILE A 428 14.20 39.38 19.93
C ILE A 428 14.46 39.21 18.41
N PRO A 429 15.51 39.79 17.87
CA PRO A 429 15.90 39.63 16.47
C PRO A 429 15.95 38.15 16.05
N LYS A 430 15.47 37.82 14.84
CA LYS A 430 15.24 36.45 14.34
C LYS A 430 16.45 35.53 14.57
N GLY A 431 17.69 35.96 14.28
CA GLY A 431 18.88 35.14 14.46
C GLY A 431 19.16 34.74 15.92
N TRP A 432 19.00 35.68 16.86
CA TRP A 432 19.17 35.44 18.29
C TRP A 432 18.08 34.53 18.86
N ARG A 433 16.84 34.71 18.41
CA ARG A 433 15.70 33.90 18.80
C ARG A 433 15.87 32.45 18.31
N GLN A 434 16.31 32.24 17.08
CA GLN A 434 16.59 30.92 16.52
C GLN A 434 17.71 30.23 17.30
N GLY A 435 18.77 30.96 17.63
CA GLY A 435 19.85 30.46 18.48
C GLY A 435 19.40 30.04 19.87
N ALA A 436 18.58 30.87 20.54
CA ALA A 436 18.02 30.55 21.85
C ALA A 436 17.09 29.32 21.81
N SER A 437 16.19 29.25 20.84
CA SER A 437 15.30 28.09 20.67
C SER A 437 16.06 26.80 20.37
N HIS A 438 17.10 26.87 19.55
CA HIS A 438 17.97 25.73 19.27
C HIS A 438 18.72 25.28 20.54
N PHE A 439 19.26 26.22 21.30
CA PHE A 439 19.98 25.93 22.55
C PHE A 439 19.05 25.25 23.57
N ILE A 440 17.84 25.80 23.81
CA ILE A 440 16.86 25.22 24.75
C ILE A 440 16.49 23.80 24.31
N ARG A 441 16.13 23.60 23.04
CA ARG A 441 15.82 22.28 22.50
C ARG A 441 16.95 21.29 22.72
N LYS A 442 18.18 21.70 22.41
CA LYS A 442 19.38 20.88 22.59
C LYS A 442 19.55 20.44 24.04
N GLN A 443 19.34 21.34 25.02
CA GLN A 443 19.45 21.02 26.44
C GLN A 443 18.35 20.04 26.89
N VAL A 444 17.11 20.25 26.47
CA VAL A 444 15.98 19.37 26.82
C VAL A 444 16.20 17.96 26.26
N VAL A 445 16.54 17.83 24.98
CA VAL A 445 16.80 16.53 24.36
C VAL A 445 18.01 15.85 24.99
N SER A 446 19.09 16.59 25.25
CA SER A 446 20.30 16.05 25.87
C SER A 446 20.01 15.56 27.30
N ALA A 447 19.25 16.28 28.10
CA ALA A 447 18.87 15.86 29.45
C ALA A 447 18.02 14.57 29.43
N ALA A 448 16.99 14.53 28.56
CA ALA A 448 16.12 13.36 28.43
C ALA A 448 16.87 12.11 27.95
N THR A 449 17.73 12.24 26.94
CA THR A 449 18.52 11.13 26.40
C THR A 449 19.60 10.67 27.37
N SER A 450 20.25 11.59 28.08
CA SER A 450 21.23 11.24 29.12
C SER A 450 20.57 10.48 30.28
N ALA A 451 19.39 10.91 30.73
CA ALA A 451 18.65 10.22 31.79
C ALA A 451 18.24 8.81 31.36
N ALA A 452 17.77 8.61 30.09
CA ALA A 452 17.40 7.30 29.56
C ALA A 452 18.63 6.37 29.39
N SER A 453 19.80 6.94 29.06
CA SER A 453 21.05 6.20 28.85
C SER A 453 21.84 5.96 30.14
N ALA A 454 21.43 6.52 31.27
CA ALA A 454 22.14 6.37 32.54
C ALA A 454 22.13 4.91 33.01
N ASP A 455 23.26 4.51 33.61
CA ASP A 455 23.46 3.15 34.13
C ASP A 455 23.09 3.09 35.63
N ASP A 456 21.88 3.59 35.90
CA ASP A 456 21.29 3.63 37.24
C ASP A 456 19.82 3.17 37.21
N ALA A 457 19.23 3.05 38.39
CA ALA A 457 17.84 2.60 38.57
C ALA A 457 16.81 3.50 37.84
N ASN A 458 17.09 4.79 37.67
CA ASN A 458 16.22 5.71 36.97
C ASN A 458 16.30 5.47 35.43
N GLY A 459 17.50 5.30 34.88
CA GLY A 459 17.71 4.98 33.47
C GLY A 459 17.08 3.63 33.10
N GLU A 460 17.25 2.61 33.98
CA GLU A 460 16.62 1.31 33.78
C GLU A 460 15.09 1.40 33.77
N ARG A 461 14.49 2.17 34.69
CA ARG A 461 13.05 2.41 34.73
C ARG A 461 12.55 3.09 33.48
N ILE A 462 13.26 4.11 32.99
CA ILE A 462 12.89 4.82 31.73
C ILE A 462 12.96 3.87 30.55
N ARG A 463 14.04 3.10 30.37
CA ARG A 463 14.18 2.11 29.30
C ARG A 463 13.07 1.07 29.31
N LYS A 464 12.69 0.58 30.49
CA LYS A 464 11.58 -0.36 30.67
C LYS A 464 10.26 0.26 30.20
N GLN A 465 9.96 1.50 30.57
CA GLN A 465 8.75 2.20 30.12
C GLN A 465 8.74 2.44 28.59
N ILE A 466 9.90 2.73 27.99
CA ILE A 466 10.03 2.87 26.53
C ILE A 466 9.80 1.51 25.86
N GLN A 467 10.35 0.41 26.41
CA GLN A 467 10.14 -0.93 25.85
C GLN A 467 8.66 -1.33 25.92
N GLU A 468 7.98 -1.12 27.03
CA GLU A 468 6.53 -1.37 27.19
C GLU A 468 5.71 -0.56 26.15
N ALA A 469 6.09 0.69 25.91
CA ALA A 469 5.44 1.53 24.88
C ALA A 469 5.76 1.07 23.44
N MET A 470 6.96 0.54 23.20
CA MET A 470 7.35 -0.05 21.91
C MET A 470 6.61 -1.37 21.65
N ASP A 471 6.39 -2.20 22.64
CA ASP A 471 5.68 -3.47 22.49
C ASP A 471 4.22 -3.27 22.04
N LEU A 472 3.62 -2.14 22.39
CA LEU A 472 2.29 -1.75 21.91
C LEU A 472 2.26 -1.37 20.41
N GLN A 473 3.43 -1.21 19.78
CA GLN A 473 3.53 -0.86 18.33
C GLN A 473 3.48 -2.08 17.41
N ILE A 474 3.15 -3.28 17.89
CA ILE A 474 3.18 -4.51 17.10
C ILE A 474 2.33 -4.40 15.82
N SER A 475 1.15 -3.77 15.88
CA SER A 475 0.26 -3.58 14.75
C SER A 475 0.81 -2.65 13.67
N HIS A 476 1.75 -1.76 14.03
CA HIS A 476 2.45 -0.90 13.08
C HIS A 476 3.39 -1.70 12.18
N PHE A 477 3.96 -2.79 12.69
CA PHE A 477 4.99 -3.60 12.02
C PHE A 477 4.50 -5.00 11.64
N ASN A 478 3.29 -5.36 12.03
CA ASN A 478 2.61 -6.60 11.64
C ASN A 478 1.14 -6.30 11.38
N SER A 479 0.80 -6.05 10.13
CA SER A 479 -0.55 -5.71 9.67
C SER A 479 -1.20 -6.83 8.87
N ILE A 480 -0.86 -8.10 9.14
CA ILE A 480 -1.29 -9.25 8.35
C ILE A 480 -2.82 -9.34 8.23
N GLY A 481 -3.55 -8.96 9.27
CA GLY A 481 -5.00 -8.91 9.25
C GLY A 481 -5.56 -7.85 8.29
N LEU A 482 -4.86 -6.72 8.12
CA LEU A 482 -5.18 -5.70 7.12
C LEU A 482 -4.73 -6.12 5.72
N ASP A 483 -3.59 -6.82 5.61
CA ASP A 483 -3.01 -7.20 4.34
C ASP A 483 -3.81 -8.28 3.63
N LEU A 484 -4.23 -9.33 4.37
CA LEU A 484 -4.91 -10.51 3.84
C LEU A 484 -6.36 -10.65 4.30
N GLY A 485 -6.74 -10.02 5.42
CA GLY A 485 -8.02 -10.24 6.08
C GLY A 485 -9.11 -9.22 5.73
N PHE A 486 -8.84 -8.24 4.85
CA PHE A 486 -9.92 -7.37 4.38
C PHE A 486 -10.94 -8.13 3.54
N HIS A 487 -12.20 -7.74 3.62
CA HIS A 487 -13.30 -8.44 2.95
C HIS A 487 -14.37 -7.47 2.44
N TYR A 488 -15.17 -7.93 1.48
CA TYR A 488 -16.22 -7.18 0.81
C TYR A 488 -17.59 -7.78 1.16
N ASN A 489 -18.25 -7.28 2.20
CA ASN A 489 -19.51 -7.85 2.71
C ASN A 489 -20.63 -6.81 2.89
N PHE A 490 -20.55 -5.68 2.20
CA PHE A 490 -21.60 -4.65 2.22
C PHE A 490 -22.55 -4.78 1.03
N PRO A 491 -23.78 -4.26 1.16
CA PRO A 491 -24.68 -4.10 0.02
C PRO A 491 -23.96 -3.38 -1.14
N ASP A 492 -24.30 -3.75 -2.38
CA ASP A 492 -23.75 -3.22 -3.62
C ASP A 492 -22.28 -3.55 -3.94
N MET A 493 -21.60 -4.31 -3.08
CA MET A 493 -20.32 -4.91 -3.43
C MET A 493 -20.52 -6.06 -4.45
N GLY A 494 -19.49 -6.38 -5.20
CA GLY A 494 -19.51 -7.44 -6.21
C GLY A 494 -19.42 -8.85 -5.59
N VAL A 495 -20.27 -9.15 -4.62
CA VAL A 495 -20.38 -10.44 -3.93
C VAL A 495 -21.84 -10.74 -3.63
N VAL A 496 -22.20 -12.04 -3.53
CA VAL A 496 -23.51 -12.48 -3.09
C VAL A 496 -23.49 -12.60 -1.56
N PRO A 497 -24.45 -12.03 -0.84
CA PRO A 497 -24.58 -12.23 0.61
C PRO A 497 -24.58 -13.71 0.97
N ASP A 498 -23.96 -14.08 2.08
CA ASP A 498 -23.94 -15.46 2.56
C ASP A 498 -25.35 -15.89 2.94
N THR A 499 -25.74 -17.09 2.54
CA THR A 499 -27.05 -17.69 2.87
C THR A 499 -27.04 -18.46 4.20
N CYS A 500 -25.89 -18.44 4.85
CA CYS A 500 -25.65 -19.12 6.11
C CYS A 500 -26.44 -18.44 7.24
N ASP A 501 -26.96 -19.24 8.21
CA ASP A 501 -27.63 -18.70 9.39
C ASP A 501 -26.64 -17.88 10.24
N GLU A 502 -26.92 -16.59 10.45
CA GLU A 502 -26.09 -15.68 11.23
C GLU A 502 -25.83 -16.14 12.68
N SER A 503 -26.60 -17.10 13.18
CA SER A 503 -26.41 -17.72 14.49
C SER A 503 -25.29 -18.77 14.53
N SER A 504 -24.77 -19.20 13.38
CA SER A 504 -23.72 -20.21 13.26
C SER A 504 -22.33 -19.59 13.30
N GLU A 505 -21.42 -20.12 14.13
CA GLU A 505 -20.01 -19.68 14.18
C GLU A 505 -19.31 -19.77 12.81
N ALA A 506 -19.75 -20.68 11.93
CA ALA A 506 -19.22 -20.81 10.57
C ALA A 506 -19.58 -19.63 9.65
N CYS A 507 -20.56 -18.84 10.03
CA CYS A 507 -21.11 -17.72 9.26
C CYS A 507 -20.63 -16.36 9.77
N GLU A 508 -20.09 -16.35 10.98
CA GLU A 508 -19.60 -15.15 11.61
C GLU A 508 -18.18 -14.82 11.11
N HIS A 509 -18.03 -13.68 10.41
CA HIS A 509 -16.68 -13.26 10.02
C HIS A 509 -15.87 -12.88 11.27
N PRO A 510 -14.71 -13.53 11.51
CA PRO A 510 -13.92 -13.27 12.72
C PRO A 510 -13.41 -11.81 12.81
N ASN A 511 -13.39 -11.09 11.71
CA ASN A 511 -12.98 -9.69 11.64
C ASN A 511 -14.17 -8.72 11.76
N LYS A 512 -15.11 -8.94 12.66
CA LYS A 512 -16.29 -8.05 12.87
C LYS A 512 -15.94 -6.58 13.13
N GLY A 513 -14.75 -6.28 13.62
CA GLY A 513 -14.27 -4.94 13.93
C GLY A 513 -13.86 -4.09 12.72
N TRP A 514 -13.77 -4.69 11.52
CA TRP A 514 -13.35 -4.03 10.28
C TRP A 514 -14.28 -2.87 9.84
N HIS A 515 -15.48 -2.80 10.41
CA HIS A 515 -16.53 -1.87 9.99
C HIS A 515 -16.48 -0.49 10.66
N LEU A 516 -15.59 -0.29 11.60
CA LEU A 516 -15.69 0.85 12.49
C LEU A 516 -14.64 1.91 12.17
N GLY A 517 -14.65 2.55 11.04
CA GLY A 517 -13.93 3.82 10.77
C GLY A 517 -14.20 4.93 11.82
N LYS A 518 -14.46 4.55 13.06
CA LYS A 518 -14.54 5.43 14.23
C LYS A 518 -13.12 5.56 14.76
N GLY A 519 -12.61 6.79 14.74
CA GLY A 519 -11.36 7.14 15.39
C GLY A 519 -11.29 6.52 16.78
N ILE A 520 -10.13 5.98 17.12
CA ILE A 520 -9.91 5.33 18.41
C ILE A 520 -9.84 6.44 19.47
N ASP A 521 -10.58 6.25 20.55
CA ASP A 521 -10.60 7.16 21.69
C ASP A 521 -9.18 7.35 22.27
N GLY A 522 -8.82 8.56 22.69
CA GLY A 522 -7.48 8.92 23.13
C GLY A 522 -6.88 8.02 24.24
N ASP A 523 -7.71 7.34 25.05
CA ASP A 523 -7.25 6.33 26.01
C ASP A 523 -6.92 4.98 25.35
N ALA A 524 -7.36 4.73 24.12
CA ALA A 524 -7.06 3.51 23.38
C ALA A 524 -5.59 3.45 22.92
N ILE A 525 -4.89 4.59 22.84
CA ILE A 525 -3.47 4.66 22.47
C ILE A 525 -2.58 3.82 23.41
N LYS A 526 -2.99 3.66 24.65
CA LYS A 526 -2.29 2.86 25.68
C LYS A 526 -2.72 1.38 25.69
N LYS A 527 -3.65 0.97 24.83
CA LYS A 527 -4.13 -0.42 24.72
C LYS A 527 -3.61 -1.06 23.44
N GLN A 528 -3.48 -2.37 23.43
CA GLN A 528 -3.14 -3.10 22.22
C GLN A 528 -4.23 -2.91 21.16
N MET A 529 -3.82 -2.84 19.90
CA MET A 529 -4.77 -2.81 18.77
C MET A 529 -5.64 -4.07 18.75
N PRO A 530 -6.87 -4.00 18.20
CA PRO A 530 -7.70 -5.18 18.03
C PRO A 530 -6.97 -6.29 17.26
N GLU A 531 -7.17 -7.53 17.69
CA GLU A 531 -6.48 -8.71 17.16
C GLU A 531 -6.60 -8.83 15.63
N TRP A 532 -7.75 -8.49 15.07
CA TRP A 532 -7.98 -8.53 13.62
C TRP A 532 -7.04 -7.64 12.80
N THR A 533 -6.31 -6.71 13.41
CA THR A 533 -5.34 -5.88 12.69
C THR A 533 -4.04 -6.61 12.40
N TYR A 534 -3.65 -7.54 13.29
CA TYR A 534 -2.37 -8.27 13.23
C TYR A 534 -2.54 -9.81 13.19
N THR A 535 -3.78 -10.30 13.07
CA THR A 535 -4.08 -11.73 12.90
C THR A 535 -4.92 -11.92 11.64
N TYR A 536 -4.57 -12.91 10.82
CA TYR A 536 -5.35 -13.31 9.66
C TYR A 536 -6.10 -14.61 9.95
N PHE A 537 -7.39 -14.61 9.65
CA PHE A 537 -8.29 -15.77 9.79
C PHE A 537 -8.67 -16.28 8.39
N PRO A 538 -8.16 -17.45 7.97
CA PRO A 538 -8.50 -18.01 6.66
C PRO A 538 -9.93 -18.52 6.63
N VAL A 539 -10.82 -17.84 5.90
CA VAL A 539 -12.24 -18.16 5.77
C VAL A 539 -12.69 -18.09 4.32
N THR A 540 -13.76 -18.82 3.96
CA THR A 540 -14.38 -18.79 2.63
C THR A 540 -15.70 -18.04 2.59
N ILE A 541 -15.95 -17.19 3.57
CA ILE A 541 -17.13 -16.31 3.60
C ILE A 541 -17.07 -15.38 2.38
N PRO A 542 -18.21 -15.14 1.67
CA PRO A 542 -18.25 -14.22 0.54
C PRO A 542 -17.62 -12.86 0.85
N GLY A 543 -16.80 -12.39 -0.07
CA GLY A 543 -16.00 -11.16 0.09
C GLY A 543 -14.60 -11.37 0.67
N SER A 544 -14.32 -12.50 1.32
CA SER A 544 -12.99 -12.83 1.86
C SER A 544 -12.04 -13.28 0.76
N ARG A 545 -10.73 -13.06 0.98
CA ARG A 545 -9.68 -13.65 0.12
C ARG A 545 -9.72 -15.17 0.22
N LEU A 546 -9.65 -15.88 -0.93
CA LEU A 546 -9.51 -17.33 -0.93
C LEU A 546 -8.34 -17.75 -0.03
N PRO A 547 -8.56 -18.64 0.96
CA PRO A 547 -7.48 -19.16 1.78
C PRO A 547 -6.41 -19.86 0.96
N HIS A 548 -5.15 -19.61 1.30
CA HIS A 548 -4.04 -20.41 0.78
C HIS A 548 -4.03 -21.77 1.48
N ALA A 549 -4.05 -22.83 0.71
CA ALA A 549 -3.85 -24.19 1.16
C ALA A 549 -2.92 -24.92 0.19
N ASN A 550 -1.89 -25.57 0.69
CA ASN A 550 -1.02 -26.42 -0.13
C ASN A 550 -1.78 -27.67 -0.57
N LEU A 551 -1.73 -27.98 -1.86
CA LEU A 551 -2.33 -29.16 -2.48
C LEU A 551 -1.25 -30.18 -2.80
N LYS A 552 -1.36 -31.40 -2.30
CA LYS A 552 -0.44 -32.52 -2.61
C LYS A 552 -0.55 -32.94 -4.08
N ASN A 553 -1.81 -32.97 -4.57
CA ASN A 553 -2.15 -33.34 -5.94
C ASN A 553 -2.82 -32.16 -6.65
N SER A 554 -2.04 -31.14 -6.98
CA SER A 554 -2.60 -29.97 -7.69
C SER A 554 -3.20 -30.41 -9.04
N PRO A 555 -4.49 -30.11 -9.31
CA PRO A 555 -5.14 -30.44 -10.59
C PRO A 555 -4.60 -29.58 -11.76
N VAL A 556 -3.72 -28.66 -11.48
CA VAL A 556 -3.02 -27.84 -12.48
C VAL A 556 -1.60 -28.36 -12.62
N ASN A 557 -1.28 -28.95 -13.78
CA ASN A 557 0.10 -29.26 -14.14
C ASN A 557 0.87 -27.93 -14.29
N ALA A 558 1.42 -27.45 -13.20
CA ALA A 558 2.24 -26.25 -13.18
C ALA A 558 3.64 -26.61 -13.74
N VAL A 559 3.72 -26.83 -15.06
CA VAL A 559 4.99 -26.93 -15.77
C VAL A 559 5.60 -25.53 -15.85
N GLY A 560 6.52 -25.25 -14.96
CA GLY A 560 7.34 -24.04 -14.97
C GLY A 560 8.57 -24.26 -14.10
N ALA A 561 9.74 -24.07 -14.70
CA ALA A 561 11.05 -24.42 -14.15
C ALA A 561 11.52 -23.60 -12.93
N ASN A 562 10.67 -22.74 -12.34
CA ASN A 562 11.03 -21.89 -11.22
C ASN A 562 10.20 -22.27 -10.00
N ASN A 563 10.86 -22.44 -8.87
CA ASN A 563 10.41 -22.81 -7.51
C ASN A 563 9.27 -21.90 -6.94
N GLU A 564 8.18 -21.72 -7.70
CA GLU A 564 7.06 -20.85 -7.34
C GLU A 564 6.10 -21.61 -6.43
N ARG A 565 6.16 -21.33 -5.14
CA ARG A 565 5.36 -21.99 -4.09
C ARG A 565 3.85 -21.95 -4.30
N TRP A 566 3.33 -20.95 -5.02
CA TRP A 566 1.87 -20.84 -5.27
C TRP A 566 1.35 -21.89 -6.26
N LYS A 567 2.23 -22.51 -7.10
CA LYS A 567 1.83 -23.49 -8.11
C LYS A 567 1.33 -24.81 -7.52
N SER A 568 1.62 -25.08 -6.25
CA SER A 568 1.11 -26.24 -5.51
C SER A 568 0.06 -25.83 -4.47
N SER A 569 -0.77 -24.84 -4.74
CA SER A 569 -1.74 -24.35 -3.79
C SER A 569 -3.11 -24.06 -4.42
N THR A 570 -4.11 -23.78 -3.59
CA THR A 570 -5.42 -23.30 -4.03
C THR A 570 -5.33 -22.07 -4.94
N HIS A 571 -4.31 -21.23 -4.76
CA HIS A 571 -4.09 -20.06 -5.61
C HIS A 571 -3.63 -20.40 -7.03
N ALA A 572 -3.11 -21.63 -7.29
CA ALA A 572 -2.81 -22.09 -8.63
C ALA A 572 -4.06 -22.32 -9.49
N LEU A 573 -5.20 -22.53 -8.86
CA LEU A 573 -6.47 -22.74 -9.53
C LEU A 573 -7.05 -21.44 -10.12
N LEU A 574 -6.64 -20.30 -9.57
CA LEU A 574 -7.12 -18.99 -9.96
C LEU A 574 -6.53 -18.53 -11.29
N ALA A 575 -7.33 -17.76 -12.03
CA ALA A 575 -6.83 -16.98 -13.16
C ALA A 575 -7.53 -15.62 -13.18
N TYR A 576 -6.75 -14.58 -13.47
CA TYR A 576 -7.21 -13.20 -13.35
C TYR A 576 -8.30 -12.80 -14.39
N ASN A 577 -8.55 -13.64 -15.39
CA ASN A 577 -9.50 -13.37 -16.47
C ASN A 577 -10.77 -14.24 -16.45
N ARG A 578 -11.03 -14.98 -15.36
CA ARG A 578 -12.20 -15.85 -15.22
C ARG A 578 -12.59 -16.06 -13.76
N PHE A 579 -13.81 -16.49 -13.53
CA PHE A 579 -14.24 -17.06 -12.25
C PHE A 579 -13.67 -18.46 -12.04
N THR A 580 -13.50 -18.84 -10.79
CA THR A 580 -13.06 -20.18 -10.40
C THR A 580 -14.07 -20.80 -9.43
N LEU A 581 -14.48 -22.02 -9.67
CA LEU A 581 -15.32 -22.78 -8.74
C LEU A 581 -14.49 -23.93 -8.14
N ILE A 582 -14.55 -24.11 -6.84
CA ILE A 582 -13.93 -25.22 -6.12
C ILE A 582 -15.02 -25.99 -5.40
N THR A 583 -15.02 -27.32 -5.57
CA THR A 583 -15.91 -28.27 -4.88
C THR A 583 -15.10 -29.50 -4.47
N GLY A 584 -15.69 -30.39 -3.67
CA GLY A 584 -15.09 -31.66 -3.24
C GLY A 584 -15.88 -32.86 -3.72
N GLU A 585 -15.75 -33.99 -3.02
CA GLU A 585 -16.44 -35.25 -3.32
C GLU A 585 -17.95 -35.07 -3.28
N GLY A 586 -18.68 -35.65 -4.27
CA GLY A 586 -20.10 -35.45 -4.44
C GLY A 586 -20.50 -34.13 -5.09
N GLY A 587 -19.53 -33.32 -5.53
CA GLY A 587 -19.75 -32.02 -6.17
C GLY A 587 -19.77 -32.01 -7.70
N GLU A 588 -19.93 -33.19 -8.37
CA GLU A 588 -19.89 -33.29 -9.83
C GLU A 588 -20.98 -32.49 -10.53
N ALA A 589 -22.11 -32.26 -9.85
CA ALA A 589 -23.18 -31.43 -10.38
C ALA A 589 -22.73 -29.95 -10.53
N TRP A 590 -21.89 -29.44 -9.62
CA TRP A 590 -21.29 -28.11 -9.73
C TRP A 590 -20.36 -27.99 -10.93
N ILE A 591 -19.58 -29.05 -11.24
CA ILE A 591 -18.71 -29.08 -12.42
C ILE A 591 -19.53 -28.96 -13.71
N LYS A 592 -20.67 -29.70 -13.79
CA LYS A 592 -21.58 -29.62 -14.93
C LYS A 592 -22.23 -28.23 -15.04
N ALA A 593 -22.68 -27.68 -13.90
CA ALA A 593 -23.26 -26.34 -13.84
C ALA A 593 -22.26 -25.26 -14.29
N ALA A 594 -21.01 -25.30 -13.81
CA ALA A 594 -19.96 -24.37 -14.24
C ALA A 594 -19.68 -24.45 -15.74
N LYS A 595 -19.78 -25.64 -16.35
CA LYS A 595 -19.65 -25.78 -17.81
C LYS A 595 -20.82 -25.12 -18.54
N ALA A 596 -22.06 -25.28 -18.05
CA ALA A 596 -23.23 -24.60 -18.63
C ALA A 596 -23.08 -23.06 -18.55
N ILE A 597 -22.58 -22.52 -17.43
CA ILE A 597 -22.26 -21.10 -17.27
C ILE A 597 -21.20 -20.64 -18.29
N GLN A 598 -20.16 -21.46 -18.50
CA GLN A 598 -19.15 -21.14 -19.51
C GLN A 598 -19.73 -21.12 -20.92
N ASP A 599 -20.64 -22.03 -21.24
CA ASP A 599 -21.33 -22.11 -22.53
C ASP A 599 -22.29 -20.92 -22.74
N SER A 600 -22.78 -20.29 -21.66
CA SER A 600 -23.56 -19.03 -21.72
C SER A 600 -22.73 -17.77 -21.89
N GLY A 601 -21.39 -17.88 -21.92
CA GLY A 601 -20.46 -16.77 -22.22
C GLY A 601 -19.71 -16.23 -21.00
N ILE A 602 -20.04 -16.62 -19.78
CA ILE A 602 -19.30 -16.19 -18.58
C ILE A 602 -18.09 -17.11 -18.38
N LYS A 603 -16.89 -16.56 -18.46
CA LYS A 603 -15.65 -17.33 -18.30
C LYS A 603 -15.53 -17.91 -16.89
N MET A 604 -15.62 -19.23 -16.78
CA MET A 604 -15.52 -19.97 -15.52
C MET A 604 -14.75 -21.26 -15.71
N LYS A 605 -14.05 -21.70 -14.66
CA LYS A 605 -13.45 -23.03 -14.57
C LYS A 605 -13.70 -23.63 -13.21
N ALA A 606 -14.13 -24.89 -13.19
CA ALA A 606 -14.38 -25.62 -11.97
C ALA A 606 -13.29 -26.66 -11.70
N PHE A 607 -13.01 -26.89 -10.42
CA PHE A 607 -12.06 -27.87 -9.93
C PHE A 607 -12.67 -28.68 -8.81
N LEU A 608 -12.39 -29.99 -8.83
CA LEU A 608 -12.72 -30.90 -7.75
C LEU A 608 -11.43 -31.12 -6.93
N ILE A 609 -11.49 -30.89 -5.63
CA ILE A 609 -10.40 -31.15 -4.69
C ILE A 609 -10.81 -32.30 -3.78
N ASN A 610 -10.03 -33.38 -3.77
CA ASN A 610 -10.30 -34.56 -2.97
C ASN A 610 -10.14 -34.27 -1.47
N GLU A 611 -10.83 -35.07 -0.65
CA GLU A 611 -10.79 -34.98 0.83
C GLU A 611 -9.40 -35.26 1.42
N GLU A 612 -8.53 -35.95 0.67
CA GLU A 612 -7.12 -36.20 1.07
C GLU A 612 -6.28 -34.92 1.16
N GLU A 613 -6.77 -33.80 0.63
CA GLU A 613 -6.12 -32.49 0.71
C GLU A 613 -6.46 -31.78 2.03
N GLU A 614 -5.93 -32.32 3.13
CA GLU A 614 -6.23 -31.89 4.51
C GLU A 614 -6.04 -30.38 4.75
N ALA A 615 -5.10 -29.72 4.07
CA ALA A 615 -4.87 -28.30 4.21
C ALA A 615 -6.06 -27.49 3.69
N TRP A 616 -6.73 -27.94 2.63
CA TRP A 616 -7.93 -27.32 2.08
C TRP A 616 -9.16 -27.65 2.93
N THR A 617 -9.34 -28.93 3.32
CA THR A 617 -10.47 -29.35 4.15
C THR A 617 -10.59 -28.57 5.45
N LYS A 618 -9.45 -28.16 6.04
CA LYS A 618 -9.41 -27.38 7.28
C LYS A 618 -9.91 -25.93 7.11
N VAL A 619 -9.82 -25.35 5.91
CA VAL A 619 -10.10 -23.92 5.68
C VAL A 619 -11.28 -23.66 4.75
N ARG A 620 -11.82 -24.67 4.09
CA ARG A 620 -12.88 -24.51 3.08
C ARG A 620 -14.22 -24.05 3.65
N GLN A 621 -14.53 -24.41 4.90
CA GLN A 621 -15.75 -24.05 5.64
C GLN A 621 -17.09 -24.42 4.92
N VAL A 622 -17.06 -25.29 3.96
CA VAL A 622 -18.23 -25.85 3.28
C VAL A 622 -18.13 -27.37 3.30
N GLU A 623 -19.26 -28.07 3.17
CA GLU A 623 -19.27 -29.52 3.07
C GLU A 623 -18.54 -30.00 1.80
N ALA A 624 -18.22 -31.30 1.74
CA ALA A 624 -17.50 -31.87 0.59
C ALA A 624 -18.24 -31.64 -0.73
N ASN A 625 -19.57 -31.78 -0.73
CA ASN A 625 -20.46 -31.56 -1.87
C ASN A 625 -20.85 -30.07 -2.06
N GLY A 626 -20.45 -29.17 -1.17
CA GLY A 626 -20.66 -27.74 -1.31
C GLY A 626 -19.78 -27.12 -2.38
N CYS A 627 -19.85 -25.81 -2.57
CA CYS A 627 -18.97 -25.11 -3.50
C CYS A 627 -18.55 -23.72 -3.00
N VAL A 628 -17.38 -23.28 -3.48
CA VAL A 628 -16.88 -21.91 -3.31
C VAL A 628 -16.60 -21.36 -4.70
N VAL A 629 -17.20 -20.20 -5.03
CA VAL A 629 -16.98 -19.50 -6.29
C VAL A 629 -16.13 -18.27 -6.03
N ILE A 630 -15.05 -18.12 -6.79
CA ILE A 630 -14.03 -17.11 -6.59
C ILE A 630 -13.98 -16.14 -7.78
N ARG A 631 -13.93 -14.85 -7.48
CA ARG A 631 -13.75 -13.75 -8.45
C ARG A 631 -12.34 -13.79 -9.06
N PRO A 632 -12.14 -13.12 -10.21
CA PRO A 632 -10.81 -12.99 -10.83
C PRO A 632 -9.75 -12.40 -9.88
N ASP A 633 -10.12 -11.50 -8.97
CA ASP A 633 -9.22 -10.91 -7.99
C ASP A 633 -8.94 -11.79 -6.75
N GLY A 634 -9.39 -13.05 -6.78
CA GLY A 634 -9.13 -14.03 -5.73
C GLY A 634 -9.99 -13.89 -4.48
N HIS A 635 -11.06 -13.08 -4.52
CA HIS A 635 -12.04 -13.02 -3.44
C HIS A 635 -13.22 -13.95 -3.71
N VAL A 636 -13.77 -14.52 -2.65
CA VAL A 636 -14.96 -15.37 -2.74
C VAL A 636 -16.14 -14.52 -3.20
N ALA A 637 -16.76 -14.91 -4.33
CA ALA A 637 -17.95 -14.26 -4.88
C ALA A 637 -19.20 -14.71 -4.16
N MET A 638 -19.33 -16.02 -3.95
CA MET A 638 -20.43 -16.71 -3.28
C MET A 638 -19.99 -18.11 -2.88
N ARG A 639 -20.74 -18.74 -1.99
CA ARG A 639 -20.56 -20.15 -1.61
C ARG A 639 -21.91 -20.83 -1.38
N SER A 640 -21.92 -22.15 -1.48
CA SER A 640 -23.01 -22.99 -0.97
C SER A 640 -22.44 -23.98 0.03
N MET A 641 -23.06 -24.09 1.19
CA MET A 641 -22.57 -24.96 2.27
C MET A 641 -22.62 -26.42 1.85
N GLU A 642 -23.62 -26.82 1.08
CA GLU A 642 -23.89 -28.17 0.57
C GLU A 642 -24.45 -28.10 -0.87
N MET A 643 -24.70 -29.27 -1.47
CA MET A 643 -25.33 -29.39 -2.78
C MET A 643 -26.75 -28.83 -2.76
N VAL A 644 -27.07 -27.98 -3.73
CA VAL A 644 -28.43 -27.44 -3.92
C VAL A 644 -29.17 -28.23 -5.00
N ALA A 645 -30.51 -28.11 -5.02
CA ALA A 645 -31.38 -28.84 -5.97
C ALA A 645 -31.12 -28.39 -7.43
N ASP A 646 -30.81 -27.11 -7.65
CA ASP A 646 -30.49 -26.54 -8.98
C ASP A 646 -29.14 -25.78 -8.91
N PRO A 647 -28.00 -26.46 -9.09
CA PRO A 647 -26.68 -25.82 -9.09
C PRO A 647 -26.48 -24.82 -10.23
N ALA A 648 -27.11 -25.04 -11.39
CA ALA A 648 -26.95 -24.15 -12.54
C ALA A 648 -27.69 -22.82 -12.31
N GLY A 649 -28.91 -22.85 -11.85
CA GLY A 649 -29.68 -21.65 -11.50
C GLY A 649 -29.06 -20.88 -10.34
N PHE A 650 -28.50 -21.58 -9.34
CA PHE A 650 -27.74 -20.93 -8.25
C PHE A 650 -26.55 -20.14 -8.78
N LEU A 651 -25.70 -20.75 -9.63
CA LEU A 651 -24.55 -20.10 -10.22
C LEU A 651 -24.94 -18.92 -11.12
N GLU A 652 -25.96 -19.12 -11.97
CA GLU A 652 -26.41 -18.08 -12.89
C GLU A 652 -26.92 -16.86 -12.13
N THR A 653 -27.82 -17.04 -11.17
CA THR A 653 -28.36 -15.95 -10.36
C THR A 653 -27.24 -15.20 -9.61
N GLY A 654 -26.34 -15.94 -8.95
CA GLY A 654 -25.26 -15.31 -8.22
C GLY A 654 -24.28 -14.56 -9.10
N LEU A 655 -23.91 -15.10 -10.26
CA LEU A 655 -22.99 -14.43 -11.19
C LEU A 655 -23.64 -13.20 -11.85
N ARG A 656 -24.92 -13.25 -12.20
CA ARG A 656 -25.67 -12.08 -12.69
C ARG A 656 -25.66 -10.96 -11.65
N HIS A 657 -25.88 -11.29 -10.38
CA HIS A 657 -25.78 -10.32 -9.28
C HIS A 657 -24.36 -9.71 -9.18
N VAL A 658 -23.30 -10.54 -9.16
CA VAL A 658 -21.91 -10.09 -9.11
C VAL A 658 -21.56 -9.17 -10.28
N LEU A 659 -22.01 -9.50 -11.50
CA LEU A 659 -21.75 -8.78 -12.73
C LEU A 659 -22.73 -7.60 -12.99
N LYS A 660 -23.67 -7.36 -12.04
CA LYS A 660 -24.70 -6.30 -12.12
C LYS A 660 -25.54 -6.39 -13.40
N LEU A 661 -25.85 -7.61 -13.87
CA LEU A 661 -26.63 -7.84 -15.08
C LEU A 661 -28.15 -7.73 -14.88
N ASP A 662 -28.62 -7.79 -13.62
CA ASP A 662 -30.06 -7.74 -13.30
C ASP A 662 -30.64 -6.32 -13.31
N HIS A 663 -29.81 -5.28 -13.36
CA HIS A 663 -30.22 -3.86 -13.41
C HIS A 663 -30.28 -3.27 -14.81
N SER A 664 -30.08 -4.06 -15.87
CA SER A 664 -30.01 -3.57 -17.26
C SER A 664 -31.36 -3.40 -17.97
N THR A 665 -32.44 -3.13 -17.22
CA THR A 665 -33.75 -2.74 -17.79
C THR A 665 -34.22 -1.44 -17.17
N HIS A 666 -33.60 -0.31 -17.64
CA HIS A 666 -34.32 0.97 -17.69
C HIS A 666 -33.58 1.92 -18.66
#